data_669c88f6d25db9c7dca7f2f36710f5e9
#
_entry.id   669c88f6d25db9c7dca7f2f36710f5e9
#
_cell.length_a   1.000
_cell.length_b   1.000
_cell.length_c   1.000
_cell.angle_alpha   90.00
_cell.angle_beta   90.00
_cell.angle_gamma   90.00
#
_symmetry.space_group_name_H-M   'P 1'
#
loop_
_entity.id
_entity.type
_entity.pdbx_description
1 polymer ?
#
loop_
_entity_poly.entity_id
_entity_poly.type
_entity_poly.pdbx_seq_one_letter_code
_entity_poly.pdbx_strand_id
1 'polypeptide(L)'
;MNVRILISAMLCFLLIGYGVKLQAEPTESLPVEAGVIRGKVIDAKTREPMQFVNISVRKAGTTVPLKGMVTDETGTFHIAQLPEGSYTLSISFIGYKTIEKPFTLSKQIPGVNFRNLLLQEDSQLLGEVKVTSQRSQMKFDIDKKVFNVDQNISSTGGTASDVLTNIPSVEVDNEGEVSLRGSSDVTVWINGRASGLSADNRAQILEQLPAESIERIEVITNPSAKFSPEGTSGIINIVLKEDRRAGYYGSLQAGVDTRGGWNASGNVNYSSNKTEMYAGVGYRERKRDGGGFSNRTNTDASGNPVSFLNQTSDNDGHGGQTFVRAGLTWHLTQSDHLNLGAFGMFGTRKQTNTINYLSDIPNSFLSSERISDSDNPMKGGNVELGYKHDFSKTSNLDVVASWNTWNMDQKSTYLQSSVFENEETTHSYQWQKNKMQSHNWELQADYVNAFNEFNKIEAGYKGTFSRQESPVETKSGETAEDARPDEQLYNRFYYDQDIHALYATYSGRFGNFGYQAGLRGEYSHTDTRSLAYGQEKGEVSPYKDDYFSIFPSVFLTYTLPAQNEIQLNYSRRINRPWGHQLNPFLNITDSTNISFGNPYLTPQYSNSMELNYIKNWEAHTLSVSAYYRNTDDVIQRISYLEDNIMKSTFENVAETQSAGVEIVGKNHLFSILDLTTTVNLYYNKLDGFSYLPAGADQPVTGKSNEDFSWNAKIIANLILPASFSLQLTGNYNSRQLIAQGYRKSNYSLDAGIRKAFLNRKLSLSINGRDLFNSRKWKTETSGTGFRQYASNWRTGCTIGFTLTYSFGNMKAGKSKTQRPDHDENNQMMNEMEEF
;
A
#
# COMPACT_ATOMS: atom_id res chain seq x y z
N MET A 1 -31.35 -8.22 -11.86
CA MET A 1 -31.63 -9.52 -11.20
C MET A 1 -31.99 -9.20 -9.74
N ASN A 2 -33.14 -9.57 -9.29
CA ASN A 2 -33.79 -9.04 -8.09
C ASN A 2 -33.07 -9.38 -6.77
N VAL A 3 -32.83 -8.38 -5.96
CA VAL A 3 -32.20 -8.42 -4.61
C VAL A 3 -32.88 -9.39 -3.62
N ARG A 4 -34.11 -9.82 -3.88
CA ARG A 4 -34.89 -10.75 -3.01
C ARG A 4 -34.36 -12.19 -3.02
N ILE A 5 -33.60 -12.62 -4.03
CA ILE A 5 -33.07 -14.00 -4.12
C ILE A 5 -31.80 -14.16 -3.27
N LEU A 6 -31.04 -13.07 -3.04
CA LEU A 6 -29.81 -13.11 -2.24
C LEU A 6 -30.06 -13.24 -0.73
N ILE A 7 -31.17 -12.73 -0.24
CA ILE A 7 -31.53 -12.78 1.20
C ILE A 7 -31.98 -14.17 1.61
N SER A 8 -32.65 -14.93 0.73
CA SER A 8 -33.11 -16.28 1.03
C SER A 8 -32.00 -17.35 1.10
N ALA A 9 -30.90 -17.14 0.36
CA ALA A 9 -29.74 -18.04 0.41
C ALA A 9 -28.91 -17.89 1.71
N MET A 10 -29.01 -16.77 2.37
CA MET A 10 -28.24 -16.45 3.59
C MET A 10 -28.84 -17.05 4.87
N LEU A 11 -30.13 -17.44 4.87
CA LEU A 11 -30.81 -17.99 6.04
C LEU A 11 -30.69 -19.51 6.19
N CYS A 12 -30.31 -20.26 5.17
CA CYS A 12 -30.26 -21.73 5.21
C CYS A 12 -28.98 -22.33 5.84
N PHE A 13 -27.98 -21.55 6.23
CA PHE A 13 -26.72 -22.08 6.78
C PHE A 13 -26.60 -22.04 8.31
N LEU A 14 -27.67 -21.74 9.04
CA LEU A 14 -27.61 -21.47 10.50
C LEU A 14 -28.06 -22.64 11.40
N LEU A 15 -28.48 -23.79 10.87
CA LEU A 15 -29.06 -24.87 11.69
C LEU A 15 -28.41 -26.24 11.41
N ILE A 16 -27.24 -26.53 12.02
CA ILE A 16 -26.85 -27.94 12.36
C ILE A 16 -25.85 -27.89 13.53
N GLY A 17 -26.23 -28.47 14.65
CA GLY A 17 -25.33 -28.82 15.75
C GLY A 17 -26.01 -29.07 17.09
N TYR A 18 -26.45 -30.25 17.37
CA TYR A 18 -26.75 -30.73 18.75
C TYR A 18 -26.43 -32.22 18.94
N GLY A 19 -25.65 -32.49 19.95
CA GLY A 19 -25.91 -33.46 21.01
C GLY A 19 -25.31 -34.85 21.01
N VAL A 20 -24.49 -35.16 22.04
CA VAL A 20 -24.27 -36.55 22.54
C VAL A 20 -24.08 -36.55 24.07
N LYS A 21 -24.72 -37.54 24.75
CA LYS A 21 -24.70 -37.79 26.21
C LYS A 21 -23.65 -38.83 26.61
N LEU A 22 -23.18 -38.76 27.86
CA LEU A 22 -22.22 -39.66 28.48
C LEU A 22 -22.84 -40.45 29.65
N GLN A 23 -22.44 -41.69 29.82
CA GLN A 23 -22.75 -42.60 30.93
C GLN A 23 -21.47 -43.04 31.70
N ALA A 24 -21.59 -43.28 33.02
CA ALA A 24 -20.47 -43.60 33.92
C ALA A 24 -20.63 -44.95 34.61
N GLU A 25 -19.52 -45.63 34.96
CA GLU A 25 -19.45 -46.88 35.73
C GLU A 25 -18.48 -46.81 36.94
N PRO A 26 -18.60 -47.73 37.96
CA PRO A 26 -18.11 -47.55 39.34
C PRO A 26 -16.80 -48.32 39.68
N THR A 27 -16.17 -47.98 40.83
CA THR A 27 -14.81 -48.37 41.25
C THR A 27 -14.70 -48.90 42.70
N GLU A 28 -13.70 -49.78 42.99
CA GLU A 28 -13.33 -50.36 44.27
C GLU A 28 -12.23 -49.64 45.09
N SER A 29 -12.09 -49.90 46.41
CA SER A 29 -11.31 -49.09 47.35
C SER A 29 -10.16 -49.89 48.07
N LEU A 30 -9.03 -49.21 48.40
CA LEU A 30 -7.85 -49.67 49.17
C LEU A 30 -7.56 -48.78 50.41
N PRO A 31 -6.86 -49.26 51.47
CA PRO A 31 -6.75 -48.60 52.79
C PRO A 31 -5.76 -47.40 52.88
N VAL A 32 -5.96 -46.51 53.86
CA VAL A 32 -5.33 -45.18 53.95
C VAL A 32 -4.44 -45.02 55.21
N GLU A 33 -3.18 -44.51 55.10
CA GLU A 33 -2.28 -44.18 56.19
C GLU A 33 -2.51 -42.79 56.82
N ALA A 34 -2.12 -42.58 58.10
CA ALA A 34 -2.39 -41.39 58.86
C ALA A 34 -1.55 -40.16 58.44
N GLY A 35 -2.20 -38.96 58.25
CA GLY A 35 -1.56 -37.74 57.81
C GLY A 35 -1.05 -37.73 56.40
N VAL A 36 -1.60 -38.61 55.56
CA VAL A 36 -1.16 -38.87 54.16
C VAL A 36 -2.26 -38.61 53.20
N ILE A 37 -1.93 -37.95 52.10
CA ILE A 37 -2.78 -37.89 50.91
C ILE A 37 -2.06 -38.51 49.73
N ARG A 38 -2.78 -39.29 48.93
CA ARG A 38 -2.25 -39.89 47.69
C ARG A 38 -3.31 -39.87 46.62
N GLY A 39 -2.88 -39.94 45.38
CA GLY A 39 -3.79 -40.02 44.22
C GLY A 39 -3.04 -40.22 42.93
N LYS A 40 -3.80 -40.41 41.88
CA LYS A 40 -3.28 -40.52 40.53
C LYS A 40 -3.97 -39.50 39.63
N VAL A 41 -3.18 -38.80 38.83
CA VAL A 41 -3.66 -37.85 37.83
C VAL A 41 -3.60 -38.50 36.47
N ILE A 42 -4.71 -38.47 35.75
CA ILE A 42 -4.82 -39.02 34.40
C ILE A 42 -5.48 -38.00 33.48
N ASP A 43 -5.10 -38.01 32.23
CA ASP A 43 -5.75 -37.19 31.21
C ASP A 43 -7.21 -37.61 30.99
N ALA A 44 -8.12 -36.66 30.96
CA ALA A 44 -9.54 -36.96 30.85
C ALA A 44 -9.95 -37.55 29.48
N LYS A 45 -9.13 -37.27 28.42
CA LYS A 45 -9.43 -37.67 27.03
C LYS A 45 -8.71 -38.96 26.64
N THR A 46 -7.39 -39.01 26.90
CA THR A 46 -6.56 -40.18 26.52
C THR A 46 -6.60 -41.30 27.56
N ARG A 47 -6.98 -40.99 28.80
CA ARG A 47 -6.98 -41.89 29.95
C ARG A 47 -5.55 -42.33 30.37
N GLU A 48 -4.50 -41.71 29.83
CA GLU A 48 -3.13 -42.02 30.18
C GLU A 48 -2.69 -41.30 31.47
N PRO A 49 -1.75 -41.87 32.26
CA PRO A 49 -1.18 -41.21 33.42
C PRO A 49 -0.43 -39.94 33.04
N MET A 50 -0.58 -38.88 33.83
CA MET A 50 0.09 -37.60 33.59
C MET A 50 1.25 -37.38 34.57
N GLN A 51 2.48 -37.39 34.05
CA GLN A 51 3.72 -37.10 34.80
C GLN A 51 3.98 -35.60 34.92
N PHE A 52 4.68 -35.20 35.98
CA PHE A 52 5.08 -33.81 36.27
C PHE A 52 3.91 -32.82 36.47
N VAL A 53 2.74 -33.28 36.82
CA VAL A 53 1.61 -32.44 37.19
C VAL A 53 1.88 -31.82 38.58
N ASN A 54 1.72 -30.54 38.71
CA ASN A 54 1.97 -29.82 39.96
C ASN A 54 0.80 -30.05 40.92
N ILE A 55 1.13 -30.61 42.11
CA ILE A 55 0.21 -30.90 43.21
C ILE A 55 0.58 -30.00 44.37
N SER A 56 -0.34 -29.17 44.85
CA SER A 56 -0.13 -28.35 46.03
C SER A 56 -1.26 -28.47 47.07
N VAL A 57 -0.91 -28.42 48.33
CA VAL A 57 -1.87 -28.46 49.44
C VAL A 57 -1.77 -27.16 50.23
N ARG A 58 -2.89 -26.50 50.45
CA ARG A 58 -3.00 -25.27 51.24
C ARG A 58 -4.05 -25.43 52.36
N LYS A 59 -3.92 -24.72 53.47
CA LYS A 59 -5.00 -24.66 54.51
C LYS A 59 -6.24 -24.00 53.92
N ALA A 60 -7.40 -24.48 54.29
CA ALA A 60 -8.67 -23.88 53.87
C ALA A 60 -8.69 -22.38 54.21
N GLY A 61 -9.05 -21.53 53.26
CA GLY A 61 -9.11 -20.08 53.42
C GLY A 61 -7.76 -19.34 53.22
N THR A 62 -6.68 -20.03 52.85
CA THR A 62 -5.36 -19.41 52.58
C THR A 62 -4.97 -19.58 51.11
N THR A 63 -4.17 -18.64 50.57
CA THR A 63 -3.62 -18.72 49.21
C THR A 63 -2.21 -19.31 49.21
N VAL A 64 -1.52 -19.38 50.34
CA VAL A 64 -0.13 -19.85 50.45
C VAL A 64 -0.09 -21.38 50.50
N PRO A 65 0.64 -22.07 49.62
CA PRO A 65 0.84 -23.51 49.69
C PRO A 65 1.60 -23.94 50.99
N LEU A 66 1.09 -24.99 51.66
CA LEU A 66 1.74 -25.58 52.81
C LEU A 66 2.77 -26.65 52.40
N LYS A 67 2.42 -27.50 51.42
CA LYS A 67 3.27 -28.52 50.82
C LYS A 67 2.92 -28.67 49.34
N GLY A 68 3.90 -29.09 48.54
CA GLY A 68 3.68 -29.39 47.10
C GLY A 68 4.67 -30.42 46.56
N MET A 69 4.29 -31.10 45.52
CA MET A 69 5.13 -32.02 44.74
C MET A 69 4.62 -32.09 43.29
N VAL A 70 5.36 -32.80 42.45
CA VAL A 70 4.89 -33.17 41.09
C VAL A 70 4.60 -34.65 41.05
N THR A 71 3.69 -35.07 40.17
CA THR A 71 3.41 -36.49 39.89
C THR A 71 4.61 -37.18 39.26
N ASP A 72 4.82 -38.47 39.63
CA ASP A 72 5.83 -39.36 39.03
C ASP A 72 5.48 -39.84 37.61
N GLU A 73 6.32 -40.68 37.03
CA GLU A 73 6.11 -41.22 35.67
C GLU A 73 4.84 -42.04 35.51
N THR A 74 4.26 -42.56 36.62
CA THR A 74 3.00 -43.30 36.64
C THR A 74 1.81 -42.41 36.90
N GLY A 75 2.01 -41.05 36.97
CA GLY A 75 0.99 -40.05 37.28
C GLY A 75 0.56 -40.03 38.76
N THR A 76 1.31 -40.70 39.69
CA THR A 76 0.94 -40.81 41.09
C THR A 76 1.62 -39.69 41.92
N PHE A 77 0.95 -39.29 43.01
CA PHE A 77 1.50 -38.41 44.03
C PHE A 77 1.24 -38.94 45.45
N HIS A 78 2.15 -38.60 46.35
CA HIS A 78 2.08 -39.02 47.75
C HIS A 78 2.64 -37.88 48.64
N ILE A 79 1.76 -37.19 49.38
CA ILE A 79 2.15 -36.15 50.36
C ILE A 79 1.84 -36.66 51.76
N ALA A 80 2.91 -36.78 52.59
CA ALA A 80 2.85 -37.27 53.96
C ALA A 80 3.06 -36.15 54.97
N GLN A 81 2.79 -36.46 56.27
CA GLN A 81 3.02 -35.59 57.43
C GLN A 81 2.20 -34.27 57.31
N LEU A 82 0.94 -34.36 56.94
CA LEU A 82 0.01 -33.26 57.04
C LEU A 82 -0.65 -33.28 58.43
N PRO A 83 -0.67 -32.17 59.17
CA PRO A 83 -1.39 -32.09 60.48
C PRO A 83 -2.90 -32.28 60.32
N GLU A 84 -3.61 -32.58 61.46
CA GLU A 84 -5.09 -32.53 61.44
C GLU A 84 -5.59 -31.13 61.05
N GLY A 85 -6.60 -31.02 60.19
CA GLY A 85 -7.13 -29.75 59.70
C GLY A 85 -7.87 -29.86 58.41
N SER A 86 -8.48 -28.74 57.97
CA SER A 86 -9.13 -28.57 56.67
C SER A 86 -8.19 -27.98 55.63
N TYR A 87 -8.15 -28.58 54.43
CA TYR A 87 -7.22 -28.27 53.39
C TYR A 87 -7.91 -28.19 52.03
N THR A 88 -7.24 -27.56 51.07
CA THR A 88 -7.56 -27.61 49.63
C THR A 88 -6.37 -28.20 48.86
N LEU A 89 -6.60 -29.29 48.11
CA LEU A 89 -5.69 -29.85 47.15
C LEU A 89 -5.86 -29.12 45.83
N SER A 90 -4.83 -28.52 45.29
CA SER A 90 -4.82 -27.89 43.98
C SER A 90 -3.91 -28.69 43.04
N ILE A 91 -4.43 -29.00 41.84
CA ILE A 91 -3.78 -29.79 40.82
C ILE A 91 -3.74 -28.96 39.53
N SER A 92 -2.57 -28.58 39.08
CA SER A 92 -2.39 -27.71 37.92
C SER A 92 -1.33 -28.27 36.96
N PHE A 93 -1.62 -28.15 35.66
CA PHE A 93 -0.70 -28.52 34.59
C PHE A 93 -0.91 -27.58 33.42
N ILE A 94 0.17 -27.23 32.71
CA ILE A 94 0.10 -26.27 31.58
C ILE A 94 -0.81 -26.82 30.50
N GLY A 95 -1.83 -26.05 30.12
CA GLY A 95 -2.82 -26.46 29.09
C GLY A 95 -4.01 -27.22 29.65
N TYR A 96 -4.16 -27.36 30.96
CA TYR A 96 -5.26 -28.06 31.61
C TYR A 96 -5.98 -27.18 32.65
N LYS A 97 -7.27 -27.42 32.85
CA LYS A 97 -8.07 -26.75 33.88
C LYS A 97 -7.59 -27.15 35.27
N THR A 98 -7.22 -26.17 36.08
CA THR A 98 -6.84 -26.41 37.47
C THR A 98 -8.02 -27.03 38.26
N ILE A 99 -7.75 -28.13 38.97
CA ILE A 99 -8.74 -28.80 39.83
C ILE A 99 -8.44 -28.41 41.26
N GLU A 100 -9.43 -27.96 42.00
CA GLU A 100 -9.37 -27.74 43.44
C GLU A 100 -10.31 -28.71 44.19
N LYS A 101 -9.78 -29.46 45.15
CA LYS A 101 -10.53 -30.43 45.98
C LYS A 101 -10.34 -30.13 47.45
N PRO A 102 -11.40 -29.70 48.14
CA PRO A 102 -11.34 -29.59 49.61
C PRO A 102 -11.31 -30.96 50.25
N PHE A 103 -10.56 -31.11 51.35
CA PHE A 103 -10.50 -32.31 52.17
C PHE A 103 -10.16 -31.97 53.63
N THR A 104 -10.46 -32.89 54.56
CA THR A 104 -10.19 -32.74 55.97
C THR A 104 -9.49 -34.00 56.50
N LEU A 105 -8.41 -33.75 57.31
CA LEU A 105 -7.73 -34.79 58.05
C LEU A 105 -8.08 -34.70 59.54
N SER A 106 -8.46 -35.82 60.14
CA SER A 106 -8.79 -35.92 61.56
C SER A 106 -8.37 -37.30 62.08
N LYS A 107 -8.42 -37.50 63.42
CA LYS A 107 -8.18 -38.82 64.01
C LYS A 107 -9.10 -39.92 63.46
N GLN A 108 -10.30 -39.54 62.96
CA GLN A 108 -11.26 -40.49 62.35
C GLN A 108 -11.01 -40.65 60.87
N ILE A 109 -10.38 -39.69 60.21
CA ILE A 109 -10.01 -39.74 58.79
C ILE A 109 -8.48 -39.38 58.71
N PRO A 110 -7.62 -40.38 59.01
CA PRO A 110 -6.18 -40.14 59.14
C PRO A 110 -5.45 -39.89 57.80
N GLY A 111 -6.11 -40.18 56.67
CA GLY A 111 -5.55 -39.93 55.30
C GLY A 111 -6.63 -39.94 54.24
N VAL A 112 -6.32 -39.40 53.06
CA VAL A 112 -7.24 -39.33 51.92
C VAL A 112 -6.60 -39.89 50.63
N ASN A 113 -7.32 -40.77 49.94
CA ASN A 113 -6.92 -41.26 48.64
C ASN A 113 -7.84 -40.69 47.57
N PHE A 114 -7.31 -39.80 46.74
CA PHE A 114 -8.08 -39.16 45.65
C PHE A 114 -8.24 -40.02 44.40
N ARG A 115 -7.73 -41.26 44.40
CA ARG A 115 -7.81 -42.22 43.30
C ARG A 115 -7.43 -41.57 41.97
N ASN A 116 -8.26 -41.64 40.94
CA ASN A 116 -8.01 -41.09 39.60
C ASN A 116 -8.59 -39.68 39.48
N LEU A 117 -7.76 -38.68 39.41
CA LEU A 117 -8.12 -37.29 39.18
C LEU A 117 -8.03 -37.00 37.69
N LEU A 118 -9.15 -36.73 37.04
CA LEU A 118 -9.27 -36.50 35.60
C LEU A 118 -8.94 -35.03 35.28
N LEU A 119 -7.81 -34.74 34.71
CA LEU A 119 -7.43 -33.40 34.27
C LEU A 119 -7.97 -33.19 32.85
N GLN A 120 -8.80 -32.17 32.66
CA GLN A 120 -9.36 -31.80 31.36
C GLN A 120 -8.47 -30.76 30.71
N GLU A 121 -8.20 -30.97 29.41
CA GLU A 121 -7.59 -29.90 28.58
C GLU A 121 -8.44 -28.63 28.70
N ASP A 122 -7.80 -27.53 29.02
CA ASP A 122 -8.46 -26.23 28.97
C ASP A 122 -8.43 -25.74 27.52
N SER A 123 -9.52 -25.99 26.80
CA SER A 123 -9.67 -25.53 25.41
C SER A 123 -9.70 -23.98 25.28
N GLN A 124 -9.84 -23.25 26.40
CA GLN A 124 -9.65 -21.80 26.41
C GLN A 124 -8.18 -21.39 26.62
N LEU A 125 -7.34 -22.27 27.20
CA LEU A 125 -5.88 -22.06 27.34
C LEU A 125 -5.07 -22.69 26.20
N LEU A 126 -5.64 -23.59 25.39
CA LEU A 126 -5.09 -24.08 24.13
C LEU A 126 -5.48 -23.24 22.90
N GLY A 127 -6.27 -22.23 23.05
CA GLY A 127 -6.01 -21.01 22.33
C GLY A 127 -4.64 -20.58 22.82
N GLU A 128 -3.59 -20.91 21.99
CA GLU A 128 -2.32 -20.20 22.03
C GLU A 128 -2.62 -18.81 22.61
N VAL A 129 -2.16 -18.49 23.84
CA VAL A 129 -1.72 -17.16 24.09
C VAL A 129 -0.49 -17.00 23.19
N LYS A 130 -0.76 -16.95 21.85
CA LYS A 130 -0.20 -15.90 21.11
C LYS A 130 -0.64 -14.67 21.91
N VAL A 131 0.28 -14.10 22.62
CA VAL A 131 0.51 -12.69 22.53
C VAL A 131 0.93 -12.47 21.05
N THR A 132 0.01 -12.67 20.12
CA THR A 132 -0.18 -11.73 19.07
C THR A 132 -0.61 -10.48 19.87
N SER A 133 0.35 -9.66 20.29
CA SER A 133 0.09 -8.24 20.23
C SER A 133 -0.49 -8.11 18.82
N GLN A 134 -1.80 -7.87 18.73
CA GLN A 134 -2.40 -7.51 17.46
C GLN A 134 -1.51 -6.36 17.04
N ARG A 135 -0.62 -6.61 16.04
CA ARG A 135 0.22 -5.52 15.53
C ARG A 135 -0.76 -4.45 15.21
N SER A 136 -0.65 -3.32 15.88
CA SER A 136 -1.57 -2.22 15.69
C SER A 136 -1.70 -2.02 14.18
N GLN A 137 -2.91 -1.92 13.68
CA GLN A 137 -3.15 -1.72 12.25
C GLN A 137 -2.37 -0.50 11.74
N MET A 138 -2.12 0.46 12.64
CA MET A 138 -1.33 1.66 12.42
C MET A 138 -0.36 1.87 13.59
N LYS A 139 0.92 2.13 13.28
CA LYS A 139 1.97 2.53 14.22
C LYS A 139 2.55 3.86 13.75
N PHE A 140 2.90 4.74 14.69
CA PHE A 140 3.60 5.98 14.39
C PHE A 140 5.07 5.82 14.79
N ASP A 141 5.95 6.04 13.82
CA ASP A 141 7.38 6.22 14.04
C ASP A 141 7.73 7.71 13.90
N ILE A 142 8.90 8.15 14.30
CA ILE A 142 9.29 9.57 14.34
C ILE A 142 9.18 10.26 12.97
N ASP A 143 9.42 9.52 11.90
CA ASP A 143 9.45 10.02 10.51
C ASP A 143 8.37 9.42 9.61
N LYS A 144 7.54 8.47 10.09
CA LYS A 144 6.57 7.74 9.26
C LYS A 144 5.37 7.19 10.01
N LYS A 145 4.26 7.01 9.27
CA LYS A 145 3.07 6.26 9.70
C LYS A 145 3.12 4.87 9.06
N VAL A 146 3.02 3.82 9.86
CA VAL A 146 3.11 2.42 9.41
C VAL A 146 1.74 1.76 9.46
N PHE A 147 1.30 1.17 8.37
CA PHE A 147 0.01 0.48 8.23
C PHE A 147 0.24 -0.99 7.88
N ASN A 148 -0.18 -1.90 8.75
CA ASN A 148 -0.04 -3.34 8.55
C ASN A 148 -1.16 -3.87 7.65
N VAL A 149 -0.79 -4.43 6.48
CA VAL A 149 -1.74 -4.86 5.42
C VAL A 149 -2.42 -6.17 5.76
N ASP A 150 -1.80 -7.06 6.53
CA ASP A 150 -2.40 -8.34 6.95
C ASP A 150 -3.73 -8.19 7.70
N GLN A 151 -3.98 -7.02 8.25
CA GLN A 151 -5.21 -6.66 8.95
C GLN A 151 -6.28 -6.07 8.02
N ASN A 152 -5.94 -5.81 6.74
CA ASN A 152 -6.87 -5.21 5.78
C ASN A 152 -7.58 -6.28 4.94
N ILE A 153 -8.82 -6.59 5.31
CA ILE A 153 -9.63 -7.67 4.70
C ILE A 153 -10.14 -7.28 3.31
N SER A 154 -10.46 -6.01 3.09
CA SER A 154 -11.02 -5.54 1.81
C SER A 154 -10.01 -5.61 0.67
N SER A 155 -8.72 -5.67 0.97
CA SER A 155 -7.65 -5.76 -0.01
C SER A 155 -7.30 -7.20 -0.40
N THR A 156 -7.87 -8.21 0.27
CA THR A 156 -7.59 -9.63 -0.02
C THR A 156 -8.01 -9.97 -1.45
N GLY A 157 -7.09 -10.52 -2.24
CA GLY A 157 -7.28 -10.77 -3.68
C GLY A 157 -7.22 -9.51 -4.55
N GLY A 158 -6.96 -8.36 -3.95
CA GLY A 158 -6.75 -7.07 -4.61
C GLY A 158 -5.31 -6.86 -5.09
N THR A 159 -5.00 -5.62 -5.37
CA THR A 159 -3.70 -5.12 -5.81
C THR A 159 -3.13 -4.15 -4.77
N ALA A 160 -1.89 -3.71 -4.95
CA ALA A 160 -1.33 -2.63 -4.15
C ALA A 160 -2.15 -1.34 -4.28
N SER A 161 -2.68 -1.02 -5.45
CA SER A 161 -3.63 0.10 -5.63
C SER A 161 -4.86 -0.03 -4.72
N ASP A 162 -5.43 -1.23 -4.62
CA ASP A 162 -6.57 -1.49 -3.74
C ASP A 162 -6.20 -1.36 -2.26
N VAL A 163 -4.99 -1.80 -1.89
CA VAL A 163 -4.48 -1.61 -0.53
C VAL A 163 -4.29 -0.13 -0.22
N LEU A 164 -3.65 0.61 -1.13
CA LEU A 164 -3.41 2.05 -0.98
C LEU A 164 -4.71 2.85 -0.85
N THR A 165 -5.76 2.46 -1.58
CA THR A 165 -7.09 3.07 -1.44
C THR A 165 -7.63 2.97 0.00
N ASN A 166 -7.22 1.95 0.76
CA ASN A 166 -7.63 1.76 2.15
C ASN A 166 -6.67 2.39 3.18
N ILE A 167 -5.60 3.06 2.74
CA ILE A 167 -4.68 3.75 3.65
C ILE A 167 -5.19 5.16 3.93
N PRO A 168 -5.24 5.60 5.20
CA PRO A 168 -5.55 6.99 5.54
C PRO A 168 -4.60 7.98 4.86
N SER A 169 -5.11 9.12 4.45
CA SER A 169 -4.39 10.20 3.74
C SER A 169 -3.92 9.86 2.32
N VAL A 170 -4.11 8.63 1.84
CA VAL A 170 -3.77 8.20 0.47
C VAL A 170 -5.03 8.11 -0.36
N GLU A 171 -5.00 8.67 -1.55
CA GLU A 171 -6.07 8.60 -2.55
C GLU A 171 -5.51 7.90 -3.81
N VAL A 172 -6.32 7.09 -4.45
CA VAL A 172 -5.98 6.47 -5.74
C VAL A 172 -7.10 6.83 -6.71
N ASP A 173 -6.75 7.46 -7.81
CA ASP A 173 -7.73 7.89 -8.80
C ASP A 173 -8.10 6.77 -9.81
N ASN A 174 -8.89 7.12 -10.82
CA ASN A 174 -9.35 6.20 -11.87
C ASN A 174 -8.24 5.64 -12.74
N GLU A 175 -7.19 6.41 -12.91
CA GLU A 175 -6.07 6.06 -13.76
C GLU A 175 -5.04 5.24 -12.98
N GLY A 176 -5.28 5.07 -11.66
CA GLY A 176 -4.38 4.40 -10.72
C GLY A 176 -3.31 5.35 -10.18
N GLU A 177 -3.43 6.65 -10.45
CA GLU A 177 -2.54 7.65 -9.89
C GLU A 177 -2.78 7.80 -8.40
N VAL A 178 -1.67 7.77 -7.65
CA VAL A 178 -1.67 7.86 -6.20
C VAL A 178 -1.41 9.29 -5.78
N SER A 179 -2.23 9.80 -4.89
CA SER A 179 -2.04 11.10 -4.24
C SER A 179 -1.99 10.98 -2.73
N LEU A 180 -1.32 11.91 -2.08
CA LEU A 180 -1.22 12.01 -0.64
C LEU A 180 -1.68 13.41 -0.19
N ARG A 181 -2.68 13.44 0.67
CA ARG A 181 -3.30 14.69 1.15
C ARG A 181 -3.75 15.60 -0.01
N GLY A 182 -4.31 15.01 -1.06
CA GLY A 182 -4.82 15.73 -2.23
C GLY A 182 -3.76 16.17 -3.26
N SER A 183 -2.48 15.83 -3.06
CA SER A 183 -1.42 16.11 -4.02
C SER A 183 -0.95 14.84 -4.72
N SER A 184 -0.87 14.85 -6.04
CA SER A 184 -0.39 13.73 -6.87
C SER A 184 1.14 13.62 -6.93
N ASP A 185 1.85 14.63 -6.42
CA ASP A 185 3.33 14.65 -6.41
C ASP A 185 3.90 13.78 -5.28
N VAL A 186 3.48 12.54 -5.21
CA VAL A 186 3.93 11.55 -4.21
C VAL A 186 4.84 10.53 -4.85
N THR A 187 5.93 10.18 -4.17
CA THR A 187 6.83 9.11 -4.60
C THR A 187 6.38 7.78 -3.99
N VAL A 188 6.29 6.73 -4.79
CA VAL A 188 5.96 5.38 -4.33
C VAL A 188 7.19 4.49 -4.42
N TRP A 189 7.48 3.77 -3.36
CA TRP A 189 8.59 2.83 -3.26
C TRP A 189 8.13 1.41 -2.95
N ILE A 190 8.97 0.44 -3.31
CA ILE A 190 8.87 -0.94 -2.88
C ILE A 190 10.15 -1.29 -2.13
N ASN A 191 10.02 -1.76 -0.87
CA ASN A 191 11.14 -2.10 0.01
C ASN A 191 12.18 -0.97 0.17
N GLY A 192 11.69 0.28 0.29
CA GLY A 192 12.54 1.46 0.47
C GLY A 192 13.21 1.97 -0.79
N ARG A 193 12.81 1.52 -1.97
CA ARG A 193 13.42 1.84 -3.25
C ARG A 193 12.39 2.18 -4.32
N ALA A 194 12.79 2.98 -5.29
CA ALA A 194 11.94 3.33 -6.44
C ALA A 194 11.57 2.09 -7.29
N SER A 195 12.37 1.01 -7.27
CA SER A 195 12.08 -0.30 -7.91
C SER A 195 11.58 -0.19 -9.35
N GLY A 196 12.10 0.79 -10.13
CA GLY A 196 11.64 1.06 -11.48
C GLY A 196 10.26 1.72 -11.58
N LEU A 197 9.66 2.12 -10.46
CA LEU A 197 8.45 2.92 -10.42
C LEU A 197 8.78 4.35 -10.84
N SER A 198 8.31 4.72 -12.01
CA SER A 198 8.23 6.10 -12.47
C SER A 198 6.77 6.53 -12.48
N ALA A 199 6.51 7.80 -12.61
CA ALA A 199 5.15 8.27 -12.75
C ALA A 199 4.43 7.66 -13.95
N ASP A 200 5.14 7.41 -15.06
CA ASP A 200 4.56 6.83 -16.28
C ASP A 200 4.11 5.37 -16.14
N ASN A 201 4.70 4.61 -15.21
CA ASN A 201 4.40 3.19 -15.04
C ASN A 201 3.86 2.83 -13.65
N ARG A 202 3.90 3.75 -12.69
CA ARG A 202 3.52 3.54 -11.29
C ARG A 202 2.12 2.96 -11.14
N ALA A 203 1.13 3.58 -11.76
CA ALA A 203 -0.25 3.13 -11.72
C ALA A 203 -0.38 1.69 -12.21
N GLN A 204 0.29 1.35 -13.31
CA GLN A 204 0.28 0.01 -13.88
C GLN A 204 0.94 -1.01 -12.96
N ILE A 205 2.10 -0.70 -12.39
CA ILE A 205 2.83 -1.61 -11.48
C ILE A 205 2.04 -1.84 -10.19
N LEU A 206 1.46 -0.80 -9.60
CA LEU A 206 0.65 -0.91 -8.38
C LEU A 206 -0.62 -1.72 -8.59
N GLU A 207 -1.24 -1.62 -9.74
CA GLU A 207 -2.39 -2.45 -10.10
C GLU A 207 -2.02 -3.92 -10.30
N GLN A 208 -0.77 -4.21 -10.47
CA GLN A 208 -0.26 -5.55 -10.77
C GLN A 208 0.35 -6.23 -9.55
N LEU A 209 0.81 -5.47 -8.58
CA LEU A 209 1.39 -5.99 -7.33
C LEU A 209 0.28 -6.59 -6.45
N PRO A 210 0.31 -7.90 -6.15
CA PRO A 210 -0.73 -8.52 -5.34
C PRO A 210 -0.71 -7.99 -3.90
N ALA A 211 -1.89 -7.70 -3.35
CA ALA A 211 -2.06 -7.24 -1.96
C ALA A 211 -1.47 -8.22 -0.94
N GLU A 212 -1.58 -9.52 -1.18
CA GLU A 212 -1.08 -10.57 -0.31
C GLU A 212 0.45 -10.63 -0.20
N SER A 213 1.17 -10.03 -1.15
CA SER A 213 2.63 -9.91 -1.09
C SER A 213 3.12 -8.78 -0.19
N ILE A 214 2.21 -7.90 0.26
CA ILE A 214 2.54 -6.71 1.05
C ILE A 214 2.46 -7.06 2.54
N GLU A 215 3.48 -6.72 3.32
CA GLU A 215 3.49 -6.81 4.78
C GLU A 215 2.86 -5.56 5.39
N ARG A 216 3.38 -4.39 4.98
CA ARG A 216 2.96 -3.09 5.50
C ARG A 216 3.15 -1.98 4.48
N ILE A 217 2.46 -0.89 4.69
CA ILE A 217 2.65 0.36 3.95
C ILE A 217 3.13 1.42 4.93
N GLU A 218 4.19 2.10 4.58
CA GLU A 218 4.76 3.21 5.33
C GLU A 218 4.44 4.51 4.60
N VAL A 219 3.74 5.42 5.26
CA VAL A 219 3.42 6.74 4.73
C VAL A 219 4.33 7.75 5.42
N ILE A 220 5.22 8.33 4.63
CA ILE A 220 6.26 9.25 5.07
C ILE A 220 5.92 10.63 4.51
N THR A 221 5.27 11.46 5.30
CA THR A 221 4.84 12.79 4.88
C THR A 221 6.02 13.77 4.81
N ASN A 222 7.01 13.57 5.67
CA ASN A 222 8.25 14.35 5.73
C ASN A 222 9.44 13.39 5.82
N PRO A 223 10.03 12.94 4.68
CA PRO A 223 11.15 11.99 4.71
C PRO A 223 12.43 12.60 5.25
N SER A 224 13.20 11.80 5.97
CA SER A 224 14.56 12.16 6.41
C SER A 224 15.55 12.17 5.24
N ALA A 225 16.74 12.75 5.45
CA ALA A 225 17.76 12.90 4.41
C ALA A 225 18.26 11.56 3.80
N LYS A 226 18.09 10.44 4.48
CA LYS A 226 18.38 9.10 3.97
C LYS A 226 17.53 8.75 2.75
N PHE A 227 16.30 9.23 2.74
CA PHE A 227 15.35 8.95 1.68
C PHE A 227 15.52 9.89 0.49
N SER A 228 15.13 9.47 -0.70
CA SER A 228 15.09 10.36 -1.86
C SER A 228 14.15 11.53 -1.60
N PRO A 229 14.55 12.77 -1.86
CA PRO A 229 13.67 13.93 -1.73
C PRO A 229 12.66 14.04 -2.89
N GLU A 230 12.65 13.11 -3.82
CA GLU A 230 11.75 13.07 -4.98
C GLU A 230 10.28 13.03 -4.55
N GLY A 231 9.43 13.85 -5.20
CA GLY A 231 8.00 14.00 -4.89
C GLY A 231 7.74 15.02 -3.78
N THR A 232 6.93 16.01 -4.06
CA THR A 232 6.70 17.16 -3.15
C THR A 232 5.78 16.84 -1.97
N SER A 233 4.94 15.79 -2.06
CA SER A 233 3.88 15.49 -1.10
C SER A 233 4.22 14.45 -0.05
N GLY A 234 5.25 13.66 -0.26
CA GLY A 234 5.66 12.58 0.63
C GLY A 234 6.08 11.32 -0.12
N ILE A 235 6.36 10.27 0.66
CA ILE A 235 6.73 8.95 0.15
C ILE A 235 5.72 7.94 0.69
N ILE A 236 5.30 7.03 -0.17
CA ILE A 236 4.56 5.82 0.20
C ILE A 236 5.48 4.64 -0.06
N ASN A 237 5.93 3.97 0.99
CA ASN A 237 6.80 2.80 0.87
C ASN A 237 5.99 1.52 1.09
N ILE A 238 5.93 0.68 0.08
CA ILE A 238 5.27 -0.62 0.12
C ILE A 238 6.32 -1.65 0.53
N VAL A 239 6.20 -2.17 1.75
CA VAL A 239 7.13 -3.20 2.25
C VAL A 239 6.53 -4.57 1.98
N LEU A 240 7.25 -5.36 1.20
CA LEU A 240 6.86 -6.73 0.88
C LEU A 240 7.23 -7.67 2.01
N LYS A 241 6.46 -8.75 2.16
CA LYS A 241 6.68 -9.77 3.18
C LYS A 241 8.04 -10.43 3.03
N GLU A 242 8.87 -10.30 4.06
CA GLU A 242 10.06 -11.09 4.30
C GLU A 242 9.74 -12.08 5.42
N ASP A 243 9.49 -13.32 5.09
CA ASP A 243 9.06 -14.28 6.10
C ASP A 243 10.27 -14.99 6.74
N ARG A 244 10.45 -14.81 8.05
CA ARG A 244 11.61 -15.24 8.85
C ARG A 244 11.34 -16.45 9.76
N ARG A 245 10.47 -17.37 9.36
CA ARG A 245 10.20 -18.58 10.17
C ARG A 245 11.12 -19.71 9.75
N ALA A 246 11.82 -20.34 10.72
CA ALA A 246 12.60 -21.54 10.43
C ALA A 246 11.68 -22.65 9.88
N GLY A 247 12.06 -23.24 8.73
CA GLY A 247 11.30 -24.23 8.02
C GLY A 247 10.77 -23.72 6.67
N TYR A 248 9.72 -24.35 6.18
CA TYR A 248 9.08 -23.93 4.94
C TYR A 248 7.61 -23.60 5.18
N TYR A 249 7.10 -22.62 4.46
CA TYR A 249 5.67 -22.29 4.43
C TYR A 249 5.36 -21.58 3.11
N GLY A 250 4.07 -21.57 2.77
CA GLY A 250 3.61 -20.90 1.55
C GLY A 250 2.11 -20.76 1.52
N SER A 251 1.64 -20.19 0.43
CA SER A 251 0.22 -20.10 0.16
C SER A 251 -0.10 -20.30 -1.31
N LEU A 252 -1.30 -20.81 -1.56
CA LEU A 252 -1.95 -20.88 -2.86
C LEU A 252 -3.20 -20.03 -2.79
N GLN A 253 -3.44 -19.24 -3.83
CA GLN A 253 -4.60 -18.37 -3.93
C GLN A 253 -5.24 -18.53 -5.29
N ALA A 254 -6.59 -18.54 -5.32
CA ALA A 254 -7.36 -18.44 -6.54
C ALA A 254 -8.55 -17.50 -6.30
N GLY A 255 -8.88 -16.68 -7.29
CA GLY A 255 -9.98 -15.75 -7.19
C GLY A 255 -10.67 -15.52 -8.52
N VAL A 256 -11.94 -15.12 -8.45
CA VAL A 256 -12.78 -14.73 -9.59
C VAL A 256 -13.58 -13.48 -9.22
N ASP A 257 -13.98 -12.69 -10.19
CA ASP A 257 -14.86 -11.56 -9.99
C ASP A 257 -16.09 -11.56 -10.91
N THR A 258 -17.07 -10.73 -10.57
CA THR A 258 -18.35 -10.64 -11.31
C THR A 258 -18.25 -10.07 -12.72
N ARG A 259 -17.07 -9.57 -13.11
CA ARG A 259 -16.80 -9.05 -14.46
C ARG A 259 -16.08 -10.05 -15.36
N GLY A 260 -15.79 -11.26 -14.83
CA GLY A 260 -15.09 -12.31 -15.56
C GLY A 260 -13.57 -12.27 -15.38
N GLY A 261 -13.06 -11.40 -14.50
CA GLY A 261 -11.67 -11.44 -14.09
C GLY A 261 -11.39 -12.65 -13.20
N TRP A 262 -10.16 -13.17 -13.28
CA TRP A 262 -9.69 -14.24 -12.41
C TRP A 262 -8.21 -14.10 -12.08
N ASN A 263 -7.78 -14.70 -10.98
CA ASN A 263 -6.37 -14.75 -10.60
C ASN A 263 -6.03 -16.09 -9.96
N ALA A 264 -4.77 -16.50 -10.13
CA ALA A 264 -4.19 -17.62 -9.42
C ALA A 264 -2.74 -17.30 -9.07
N SER A 265 -2.34 -17.58 -7.83
CA SER A 265 -0.96 -17.34 -7.39
C SER A 265 -0.52 -18.39 -6.39
N GLY A 266 0.81 -18.60 -6.32
CA GLY A 266 1.45 -19.45 -5.35
C GLY A 266 2.77 -18.87 -4.91
N ASN A 267 3.07 -19.02 -3.63
CA ASN A 267 4.35 -18.65 -3.08
C ASN A 267 4.84 -19.71 -2.10
N VAL A 268 6.17 -19.84 -2.01
CA VAL A 268 6.85 -20.68 -1.04
C VAL A 268 8.05 -19.91 -0.47
N ASN A 269 8.23 -20.05 0.82
CA ASN A 269 9.35 -19.47 1.55
C ASN A 269 10.04 -20.59 2.33
N TYR A 270 11.35 -20.53 2.38
CA TYR A 270 12.20 -21.42 3.16
C TYR A 270 13.19 -20.59 3.96
N SER A 271 13.30 -20.87 5.23
CA SER A 271 14.26 -20.23 6.12
C SER A 271 15.04 -21.25 6.92
N SER A 272 16.34 -21.01 7.03
CA SER A 272 17.27 -21.76 7.86
C SER A 272 18.26 -20.81 8.54
N ASN A 273 19.15 -21.34 9.38
CA ASN A 273 20.19 -20.53 10.02
C ASN A 273 21.21 -19.93 9.05
N LYS A 274 21.31 -20.46 7.82
CA LYS A 274 22.29 -20.02 6.81
C LYS A 274 21.66 -19.36 5.61
N THR A 275 20.41 -19.69 5.30
CA THR A 275 19.77 -19.21 4.06
C THR A 275 18.30 -18.93 4.28
N GLU A 276 17.84 -17.85 3.69
CA GLU A 276 16.42 -17.53 3.53
C GLU A 276 16.13 -17.45 2.04
N MET A 277 15.09 -18.14 1.58
CA MET A 277 14.71 -18.17 0.16
C MET A 277 13.22 -17.94 0.03
N TYR A 278 12.84 -17.24 -1.00
CA TYR A 278 11.44 -17.14 -1.41
C TYR A 278 11.30 -17.31 -2.91
N ALA A 279 10.19 -17.91 -3.33
CA ALA A 279 9.77 -17.94 -4.72
C ALA A 279 8.26 -17.76 -4.79
N GLY A 280 7.80 -17.09 -5.82
CA GLY A 280 6.38 -16.88 -6.05
C GLY A 280 6.09 -16.67 -7.53
N VAL A 281 4.94 -17.15 -7.96
CA VAL A 281 4.40 -16.95 -9.30
C VAL A 281 2.92 -16.69 -9.21
N GLY A 282 2.42 -15.83 -10.07
CA GLY A 282 0.99 -15.58 -10.17
C GLY A 282 0.60 -15.08 -11.55
N TYR A 283 -0.64 -15.33 -11.86
CA TYR A 283 -1.31 -14.84 -13.05
C TYR A 283 -2.61 -14.13 -12.67
N ARG A 284 -2.93 -13.04 -13.36
CA ARG A 284 -4.18 -12.33 -13.20
C ARG A 284 -4.72 -11.93 -14.57
N GLU A 285 -5.98 -12.25 -14.82
CA GLU A 285 -6.79 -11.73 -15.91
C GLU A 285 -7.75 -10.67 -15.39
N ARG A 286 -7.87 -9.54 -16.08
CA ARG A 286 -8.77 -8.45 -15.70
C ARG A 286 -9.58 -7.99 -16.89
N LYS A 287 -10.88 -7.78 -16.66
CA LYS A 287 -11.76 -7.04 -17.54
C LYS A 287 -12.05 -5.65 -16.95
N ARG A 288 -11.97 -4.62 -17.76
CA ARG A 288 -12.14 -3.23 -17.35
C ARG A 288 -13.02 -2.51 -18.37
N ASP A 289 -14.22 -2.22 -17.95
CA ASP A 289 -15.15 -1.40 -18.71
C ASP A 289 -15.12 0.01 -18.12
N GLY A 290 -15.33 1.02 -18.94
CA GLY A 290 -15.36 2.40 -18.47
C GLY A 290 -15.97 3.28 -19.53
N GLY A 291 -16.03 4.57 -19.24
CA GLY A 291 -16.54 5.53 -20.21
C GLY A 291 -16.51 6.93 -19.64
N GLY A 292 -17.03 7.84 -20.43
CA GLY A 292 -17.08 9.24 -20.03
C GLY A 292 -17.89 10.09 -20.97
N PHE A 293 -18.01 11.34 -20.60
CA PHE A 293 -18.45 12.38 -21.51
C PHE A 293 -17.69 13.69 -21.23
N SER A 294 -17.57 14.51 -22.25
CA SER A 294 -17.00 15.85 -22.17
C SER A 294 -17.82 16.80 -22.99
N ASN A 295 -18.33 17.84 -22.37
CA ASN A 295 -19.08 18.92 -23.01
C ASN A 295 -18.23 20.18 -22.99
N ARG A 296 -17.75 20.58 -24.17
CA ARG A 296 -16.98 21.81 -24.35
C ARG A 296 -17.85 22.85 -25.03
N THR A 297 -17.88 24.03 -24.46
CA THR A 297 -18.46 25.23 -25.07
C THR A 297 -17.32 26.17 -25.43
N ASN A 298 -17.18 26.49 -26.71
CA ASN A 298 -16.26 27.51 -27.16
C ASN A 298 -16.88 28.86 -26.94
N THR A 299 -16.08 29.86 -26.54
CA THR A 299 -16.56 31.21 -26.21
C THR A 299 -15.78 32.26 -26.97
N ASP A 300 -16.43 33.38 -27.24
CA ASP A 300 -15.77 34.61 -27.73
C ASP A 300 -14.91 35.26 -26.63
N ALA A 301 -14.24 36.36 -26.99
CA ALA A 301 -13.43 37.15 -26.04
C ALA A 301 -14.25 37.76 -24.89
N SER A 302 -15.58 37.91 -25.04
CA SER A 302 -16.51 38.40 -24.02
C SER A 302 -17.03 37.25 -23.14
N GLY A 303 -16.70 35.98 -23.44
CA GLY A 303 -17.15 34.77 -22.75
C GLY A 303 -18.55 34.30 -23.18
N ASN A 304 -19.12 34.81 -24.28
CA ASN A 304 -20.38 34.31 -24.83
C ASN A 304 -20.14 33.00 -25.59
N PRO A 305 -21.07 32.03 -25.50
CA PRO A 305 -21.01 30.80 -26.31
C PRO A 305 -21.04 31.09 -27.81
N VAL A 306 -20.15 30.50 -28.56
CA VAL A 306 -20.08 30.59 -30.03
C VAL A 306 -20.24 29.24 -30.74
N SER A 307 -19.84 28.18 -30.08
CA SER A 307 -20.02 26.81 -30.59
C SER A 307 -19.84 25.78 -29.49
N PHE A 308 -20.16 24.52 -29.75
CA PHE A 308 -19.93 23.42 -28.81
C PHE A 308 -19.24 22.22 -29.46
N LEU A 309 -18.59 21.39 -28.62
CA LEU A 309 -18.14 20.04 -28.94
C LEU A 309 -18.51 19.13 -27.78
N ASN A 310 -19.41 18.20 -28.02
CA ASN A 310 -19.79 17.18 -27.06
C ASN A 310 -19.17 15.85 -27.45
N GLN A 311 -18.60 15.16 -26.47
CA GLN A 311 -17.98 13.85 -26.64
C GLN A 311 -18.61 12.87 -25.66
N THR A 312 -18.86 11.64 -26.11
CA THR A 312 -19.14 10.49 -25.28
C THR A 312 -18.13 9.40 -25.58
N SER A 313 -17.58 8.77 -24.55
CA SER A 313 -16.61 7.68 -24.72
C SER A 313 -17.09 6.42 -24.04
N ASP A 314 -16.85 5.28 -24.67
CA ASP A 314 -17.01 3.94 -24.13
C ASP A 314 -15.70 3.17 -24.28
N ASN A 315 -15.28 2.49 -23.22
CA ASN A 315 -13.99 1.83 -23.12
C ASN A 315 -14.20 0.40 -22.64
N ASP A 316 -13.84 -0.58 -23.46
CA ASP A 316 -13.77 -2.01 -23.11
C ASP A 316 -12.31 -2.45 -23.13
N GLY A 317 -11.83 -2.98 -22.03
CA GLY A 317 -10.45 -3.44 -21.89
C GLY A 317 -10.34 -4.76 -21.17
N HIS A 318 -9.47 -5.62 -21.65
CA HIS A 318 -9.11 -6.85 -20.97
C HIS A 318 -7.60 -7.09 -21.06
N GLY A 319 -7.06 -7.81 -20.09
CA GLY A 319 -5.64 -8.12 -20.12
C GLY A 319 -5.20 -9.09 -19.04
N GLY A 320 -4.23 -9.90 -19.43
CA GLY A 320 -3.62 -10.90 -18.60
C GLY A 320 -2.18 -10.57 -18.24
N GLN A 321 -1.77 -10.94 -17.04
CA GLN A 321 -0.46 -10.62 -16.54
C GLN A 321 0.08 -11.69 -15.62
N THR A 322 1.32 -12.08 -15.91
CA THR A 322 2.12 -12.99 -15.07
C THR A 322 3.16 -12.21 -14.30
N PHE A 323 3.31 -12.49 -13.02
CA PHE A 323 4.46 -12.05 -12.25
C PHE A 323 5.22 -13.23 -11.67
N VAL A 324 6.54 -13.09 -11.57
CA VAL A 324 7.45 -14.06 -10.96
C VAL A 324 8.38 -13.31 -10.02
N ARG A 325 8.60 -13.85 -8.83
CA ARG A 325 9.59 -13.31 -7.90
C ARG A 325 10.40 -14.43 -7.27
N ALA A 326 11.69 -14.19 -7.04
CA ALA A 326 12.56 -15.08 -6.31
C ALA A 326 13.62 -14.29 -5.56
N GLY A 327 14.07 -14.82 -4.43
CA GLY A 327 15.16 -14.21 -3.70
C GLY A 327 15.85 -15.19 -2.78
N LEU A 328 17.09 -14.84 -2.46
CA LEU A 328 17.99 -15.58 -1.60
C LEU A 328 18.71 -14.60 -0.70
N THR A 329 18.64 -14.82 0.61
CA THR A 329 19.56 -14.22 1.58
C THR A 329 20.49 -15.33 2.07
N TRP A 330 21.78 -15.12 1.91
CA TRP A 330 22.80 -16.04 2.38
C TRP A 330 23.62 -15.41 3.50
N HIS A 331 23.54 -15.99 4.69
CA HIS A 331 24.33 -15.62 5.86
C HIS A 331 25.70 -16.32 5.74
N LEU A 332 26.66 -15.64 5.09
CA LEU A 332 28.01 -16.16 4.84
C LEU A 332 28.75 -16.41 6.14
N THR A 333 28.66 -15.42 7.04
CA THR A 333 29.15 -15.48 8.44
C THR A 333 28.06 -14.91 9.37
N GLN A 334 28.38 -14.72 10.66
CA GLN A 334 27.49 -14.01 11.59
C GLN A 334 27.40 -12.52 11.29
N SER A 335 28.39 -11.96 10.58
CA SER A 335 28.49 -10.54 10.27
C SER A 335 28.27 -10.23 8.78
N ASP A 336 28.31 -11.22 7.90
CA ASP A 336 28.26 -11.02 6.45
C ASP A 336 27.02 -11.66 5.84
N HIS A 337 26.23 -10.85 5.16
CA HIS A 337 24.98 -11.26 4.53
C HIS A 337 24.96 -10.85 3.07
N LEU A 338 24.70 -11.79 2.19
CA LEU A 338 24.51 -11.56 0.75
C LEU A 338 23.04 -11.74 0.40
N ASN A 339 22.47 -10.76 -0.25
CA ASN A 339 21.07 -10.75 -0.71
C ASN A 339 21.03 -10.74 -2.23
N LEU A 340 20.26 -11.64 -2.82
CA LEU A 340 19.93 -11.63 -4.25
C LEU A 340 18.42 -11.65 -4.39
N GLY A 341 17.85 -10.68 -5.10
CA GLY A 341 16.43 -10.58 -5.38
C GLY A 341 16.17 -10.41 -6.87
N ALA A 342 15.11 -11.02 -7.36
CA ALA A 342 14.64 -10.84 -8.72
C ALA A 342 13.12 -10.77 -8.75
N PHE A 343 12.59 -9.87 -9.57
CA PHE A 343 11.17 -9.74 -9.88
C PHE A 343 11.02 -9.60 -11.39
N GLY A 344 10.07 -10.29 -11.98
CA GLY A 344 9.72 -10.19 -13.39
C GLY A 344 8.22 -10.12 -13.58
N MET A 345 7.80 -9.37 -14.59
CA MET A 345 6.42 -9.18 -14.94
C MET A 345 6.24 -9.17 -16.44
N PHE A 346 5.23 -9.91 -16.93
CA PHE A 346 4.93 -10.08 -18.34
C PHE A 346 3.43 -10.06 -18.54
N GLY A 347 2.95 -9.30 -19.51
CA GLY A 347 1.52 -9.26 -19.77
C GLY A 347 1.17 -8.52 -21.04
N THR A 348 -0.09 -8.55 -21.38
CA THR A 348 -0.65 -7.71 -22.42
C THR A 348 -1.98 -7.14 -21.96
N ARG A 349 -2.30 -5.96 -22.47
CA ARG A 349 -3.60 -5.33 -22.29
C ARG A 349 -4.14 -4.95 -23.67
N LYS A 350 -5.33 -5.43 -23.97
CA LYS A 350 -6.10 -5.02 -25.14
C LYS A 350 -7.21 -4.08 -24.70
N GLN A 351 -7.45 -3.05 -25.49
CA GLN A 351 -8.43 -2.03 -25.17
C GLN A 351 -9.04 -1.49 -26.45
N THR A 352 -10.37 -1.48 -26.50
CA THR A 352 -11.16 -0.77 -27.51
C THR A 352 -11.77 0.46 -26.87
N ASN A 353 -11.58 1.62 -27.47
CA ASN A 353 -12.19 2.87 -27.05
C ASN A 353 -12.96 3.48 -28.21
N THR A 354 -14.26 3.69 -28.02
CA THR A 354 -15.15 4.36 -28.99
C THR A 354 -15.49 5.75 -28.47
N ILE A 355 -15.20 6.78 -29.24
CA ILE A 355 -15.53 8.16 -28.94
C ILE A 355 -16.49 8.67 -30.00
N ASN A 356 -17.67 9.12 -29.58
CA ASN A 356 -18.65 9.80 -30.42
C ASN A 356 -18.62 11.29 -30.17
N TYR A 357 -18.54 12.06 -31.22
CA TYR A 357 -18.48 13.51 -31.22
C TYR A 357 -19.75 14.11 -31.83
N LEU A 358 -20.22 15.20 -31.23
CA LEU A 358 -21.27 16.05 -31.79
C LEU A 358 -20.82 17.51 -31.69
N SER A 359 -20.86 18.23 -32.81
CA SER A 359 -20.30 19.58 -32.93
C SER A 359 -21.20 20.50 -33.76
N ASP A 360 -21.18 21.79 -33.47
CA ASP A 360 -21.69 22.86 -34.32
C ASP A 360 -20.59 23.88 -34.68
N ILE A 361 -19.34 23.45 -34.54
CA ILE A 361 -18.18 24.28 -34.93
C ILE A 361 -18.18 24.53 -36.42
N PRO A 362 -18.19 25.81 -36.87
CA PRO A 362 -18.19 26.15 -38.30
C PRO A 362 -17.00 25.50 -39.07
N ASN A 363 -17.25 25.03 -40.28
CA ASN A 363 -16.26 24.34 -41.11
C ASN A 363 -15.63 23.08 -40.50
N SER A 364 -16.28 22.46 -39.51
CA SER A 364 -15.90 21.20 -38.90
C SER A 364 -16.99 20.15 -39.18
N PHE A 365 -16.78 18.93 -38.66
CA PHE A 365 -17.80 17.88 -38.74
C PHE A 365 -18.99 18.21 -37.81
N LEU A 366 -20.19 17.78 -38.21
CA LEU A 366 -21.38 17.80 -37.37
C LEU A 366 -21.36 16.65 -36.35
N SER A 367 -20.97 15.47 -36.82
CA SER A 367 -20.79 14.30 -35.97
C SER A 367 -19.58 13.51 -36.43
N SER A 368 -18.95 12.79 -35.49
CA SER A 368 -17.84 11.90 -35.81
C SER A 368 -17.84 10.73 -34.85
N GLU A 369 -17.45 9.58 -35.33
CA GLU A 369 -17.13 8.40 -34.51
C GLU A 369 -15.66 8.04 -34.70
N ARG A 370 -14.95 7.85 -33.59
CA ARG A 370 -13.55 7.37 -33.58
C ARG A 370 -13.46 6.09 -32.76
N ILE A 371 -13.06 5.00 -33.40
CA ILE A 371 -12.80 3.70 -32.79
C ILE A 371 -11.28 3.50 -32.71
N SER A 372 -10.78 3.18 -31.53
CA SER A 372 -9.37 2.93 -31.29
C SER A 372 -9.19 1.56 -30.65
N ASP A 373 -8.51 0.65 -31.35
CA ASP A 373 -8.11 -0.65 -30.86
C ASP A 373 -6.61 -0.64 -30.51
N SER A 374 -6.29 -0.98 -29.31
CA SER A 374 -4.92 -0.99 -28.80
C SER A 374 -4.55 -2.36 -28.25
N ASP A 375 -3.37 -2.86 -28.62
CA ASP A 375 -2.69 -4.00 -28.02
C ASP A 375 -1.40 -3.51 -27.37
N ASN A 376 -1.25 -3.76 -26.08
CA ASN A 376 -0.20 -3.17 -25.28
C ASN A 376 0.55 -4.28 -24.49
N PRO A 377 1.41 -5.07 -25.15
CA PRO A 377 2.30 -6.00 -24.48
C PRO A 377 3.34 -5.24 -23.65
N MET A 378 3.53 -5.72 -22.43
CA MET A 378 4.47 -5.14 -21.49
C MET A 378 5.32 -6.22 -20.81
N LYS A 379 6.57 -5.90 -20.58
CA LYS A 379 7.50 -6.73 -19.81
C LYS A 379 8.43 -5.85 -19.02
N GLY A 380 8.68 -6.24 -17.77
CA GLY A 380 9.59 -5.51 -16.93
C GLY A 380 10.12 -6.39 -15.81
N GLY A 381 11.10 -5.90 -15.11
CA GLY A 381 11.67 -6.60 -13.98
C GLY A 381 12.76 -5.84 -13.27
N ASN A 382 13.14 -6.38 -12.14
CA ASN A 382 14.19 -5.87 -11.28
C ASN A 382 15.09 -7.02 -10.88
N VAL A 383 16.39 -6.76 -10.83
CA VAL A 383 17.40 -7.62 -10.18
C VAL A 383 18.16 -6.76 -9.19
N GLU A 384 18.34 -7.28 -8.00
CA GLU A 384 18.99 -6.61 -6.89
C GLU A 384 20.04 -7.52 -6.28
N LEU A 385 21.21 -6.95 -6.04
CA LEU A 385 22.32 -7.57 -5.30
C LEU A 385 22.66 -6.68 -4.11
N GLY A 386 22.56 -7.21 -2.90
CA GLY A 386 22.89 -6.52 -1.66
C GLY A 386 23.96 -7.25 -0.87
N TYR A 387 24.90 -6.52 -0.29
CA TYR A 387 25.87 -7.01 0.66
C TYR A 387 25.80 -6.20 1.94
N LYS A 388 25.59 -6.86 3.08
CA LYS A 388 25.58 -6.22 4.38
C LYS A 388 26.67 -6.81 5.25
N HIS A 389 27.47 -5.91 5.85
CA HIS A 389 28.47 -6.26 6.85
C HIS A 389 28.15 -5.59 8.18
N ASP A 390 27.98 -6.39 9.23
CA ASP A 390 27.78 -5.95 10.60
C ASP A 390 29.14 -5.88 11.32
N PHE A 391 29.71 -4.66 11.48
CA PHE A 391 30.97 -4.43 12.22
C PHE A 391 30.78 -4.74 13.72
N SER A 392 29.59 -4.44 14.22
CA SER A 392 29.15 -4.72 15.59
C SER A 392 27.62 -4.85 15.62
N LYS A 393 27.06 -5.05 16.82
CA LYS A 393 25.59 -5.03 17.00
C LYS A 393 24.95 -3.68 16.68
N THR A 394 25.72 -2.60 16.70
CA THR A 394 25.26 -1.23 16.56
C THR A 394 25.84 -0.51 15.34
N SER A 395 26.71 -1.18 14.56
CA SER A 395 27.36 -0.59 13.40
C SER A 395 27.33 -1.54 12.22
N ASN A 396 26.87 -1.06 11.06
CA ASN A 396 26.83 -1.84 9.83
C ASN A 396 27.01 -0.98 8.58
N LEU A 397 27.40 -1.65 7.50
CA LEU A 397 27.45 -1.13 6.15
C LEU A 397 26.56 -2.01 5.26
N ASP A 398 25.62 -1.40 4.55
CA ASP A 398 24.76 -2.05 3.56
C ASP A 398 25.03 -1.46 2.18
N VAL A 399 25.47 -2.29 1.23
CA VAL A 399 25.74 -1.89 -0.16
C VAL A 399 24.79 -2.64 -1.06
N VAL A 400 24.09 -1.91 -1.92
CA VAL A 400 23.09 -2.46 -2.81
C VAL A 400 23.30 -1.95 -4.22
N ALA A 401 23.27 -2.85 -5.18
CA ALA A 401 23.19 -2.54 -6.61
C ALA A 401 21.88 -3.12 -7.15
N SER A 402 21.13 -2.34 -7.88
CA SER A 402 19.92 -2.80 -8.55
C SER A 402 19.86 -2.38 -10.01
N TRP A 403 19.24 -3.21 -10.82
CA TRP A 403 18.92 -2.92 -12.21
C TRP A 403 17.45 -3.18 -12.45
N ASN A 404 16.77 -2.14 -12.95
CA ASN A 404 15.37 -2.19 -13.31
C ASN A 404 15.23 -1.99 -14.81
N THR A 405 14.36 -2.75 -15.45
CA THR A 405 14.02 -2.57 -16.86
C THR A 405 12.52 -2.62 -17.06
N TRP A 406 12.04 -1.76 -17.94
CA TRP A 406 10.65 -1.73 -18.35
C TRP A 406 10.55 -1.55 -19.85
N ASN A 407 9.71 -2.38 -20.51
CA ASN A 407 9.46 -2.32 -21.93
C ASN A 407 7.96 -2.41 -22.18
N MET A 408 7.46 -1.50 -22.99
CA MET A 408 6.10 -1.45 -23.52
C MET A 408 6.16 -1.31 -25.02
N ASP A 409 5.32 -2.03 -25.77
CA ASP A 409 5.24 -1.99 -27.25
C ASP A 409 3.77 -1.88 -27.65
N GLN A 410 3.19 -0.69 -27.45
CA GLN A 410 1.78 -0.44 -27.75
C GLN A 410 1.59 -0.30 -29.25
N LYS A 411 0.62 -1.02 -29.79
CA LYS A 411 0.13 -0.89 -31.17
C LYS A 411 -1.32 -0.48 -31.11
N SER A 412 -1.65 0.60 -31.79
CA SER A 412 -3.00 1.16 -31.82
C SER A 412 -3.44 1.38 -33.26
N THR A 413 -4.69 1.07 -33.53
CA THR A 413 -5.37 1.36 -34.77
C THR A 413 -6.50 2.33 -34.45
N TYR A 414 -6.60 3.39 -35.24
CA TYR A 414 -7.66 4.39 -35.10
C TYR A 414 -8.44 4.43 -36.40
N LEU A 415 -9.74 4.28 -36.32
CA LEU A 415 -10.70 4.44 -37.40
C LEU A 415 -11.59 5.62 -37.07
N GLN A 416 -11.68 6.62 -37.92
CA GLN A 416 -12.57 7.75 -37.72
C GLN A 416 -13.45 7.97 -38.92
N SER A 417 -14.75 8.16 -38.66
CA SER A 417 -15.74 8.53 -39.67
C SER A 417 -16.37 9.85 -39.25
N SER A 418 -16.35 10.84 -40.13
CA SER A 418 -16.85 12.18 -39.85
C SER A 418 -17.86 12.62 -40.89
N VAL A 419 -19.02 13.17 -40.45
CA VAL A 419 -20.11 13.68 -41.28
C VAL A 419 -20.11 15.20 -41.21
N PHE A 420 -20.14 15.86 -42.35
CA PHE A 420 -20.11 17.31 -42.48
C PHE A 420 -21.49 17.88 -42.86
N GLU A 421 -21.64 19.21 -42.82
CA GLU A 421 -22.92 19.91 -43.15
C GLU A 421 -23.47 19.60 -44.57
N ASN A 422 -22.59 19.31 -45.52
CA ASN A 422 -22.97 18.91 -46.89
C ASN A 422 -23.35 17.44 -47.01
N GLU A 423 -23.55 16.71 -45.87
CA GLU A 423 -23.80 15.27 -45.79
C GLU A 423 -22.63 14.41 -46.33
N GLU A 424 -21.47 15.02 -46.62
CA GLU A 424 -20.26 14.29 -46.98
C GLU A 424 -19.75 13.52 -45.76
N THR A 425 -19.37 12.27 -45.98
CA THR A 425 -18.73 11.43 -44.97
C THR A 425 -17.29 11.19 -45.35
N THR A 426 -16.37 11.55 -44.48
CA THR A 426 -14.95 11.25 -44.64
C THR A 426 -14.52 10.12 -43.72
N HIS A 427 -13.55 9.35 -44.16
CA HIS A 427 -12.95 8.28 -43.40
C HIS A 427 -11.45 8.57 -43.21
N SER A 428 -10.93 8.24 -42.04
CA SER A 428 -9.49 8.26 -41.80
C SER A 428 -9.06 7.02 -41.04
N TYR A 429 -7.91 6.53 -41.39
CA TYR A 429 -7.24 5.42 -40.81
C TYR A 429 -5.88 5.86 -40.25
N GLN A 430 -5.55 5.51 -39.02
CA GLN A 430 -4.22 5.66 -38.47
C GLN A 430 -3.80 4.36 -37.78
N TRP A 431 -2.56 3.98 -38.01
CA TRP A 431 -1.88 2.95 -37.24
C TRP A 431 -0.70 3.60 -36.54
N GLN A 432 -0.58 3.35 -35.21
CA GLN A 432 0.49 3.90 -34.44
C GLN A 432 1.16 2.80 -33.62
N LYS A 433 2.48 2.82 -33.59
CA LYS A 433 3.30 2.03 -32.69
C LYS A 433 4.07 2.95 -31.76
N ASN A 434 3.77 2.83 -30.48
CA ASN A 434 4.41 3.57 -29.41
C ASN A 434 5.20 2.59 -28.53
N LYS A 435 6.52 2.66 -28.60
CA LYS A 435 7.39 1.80 -27.81
C LYS A 435 8.04 2.64 -26.71
N MET A 436 8.15 2.09 -25.50
CA MET A 436 8.92 2.66 -24.42
C MET A 436 9.88 1.61 -23.90
N GLN A 437 11.16 1.98 -23.78
CA GLN A 437 12.20 1.17 -23.17
C GLN A 437 12.89 2.00 -22.10
N SER A 438 12.92 1.48 -20.88
CA SER A 438 13.56 2.15 -19.75
C SER A 438 14.50 1.19 -19.04
N HIS A 439 15.69 1.69 -18.71
CA HIS A 439 16.69 1.00 -17.91
C HIS A 439 17.19 1.92 -16.80
N ASN A 440 17.07 1.47 -15.58
CA ASN A 440 17.50 2.22 -14.41
C ASN A 440 18.49 1.38 -13.60
N TRP A 441 19.65 1.92 -13.33
CA TRP A 441 20.65 1.37 -12.41
C TRP A 441 20.67 2.21 -11.15
N GLU A 442 20.77 1.57 -10.02
CA GLU A 442 20.92 2.22 -8.73
C GLU A 442 22.04 1.56 -7.96
N LEU A 443 22.94 2.39 -7.42
CA LEU A 443 23.98 1.98 -6.48
C LEU A 443 23.78 2.76 -5.19
N GLN A 444 23.65 2.08 -4.07
CA GLN A 444 23.47 2.69 -2.77
C GLN A 444 24.42 2.06 -1.76
N ALA A 445 25.02 2.87 -0.90
CA ALA A 445 25.86 2.44 0.22
C ALA A 445 25.44 3.22 1.47
N ASP A 446 24.98 2.51 2.49
CA ASP A 446 24.51 3.04 3.76
C ASP A 446 25.39 2.58 4.90
N TYR A 447 25.95 3.51 5.63
CA TYR A 447 26.65 3.26 6.88
C TYR A 447 25.80 3.73 8.05
N VAL A 448 25.65 2.87 9.06
CA VAL A 448 24.94 3.16 10.30
C VAL A 448 25.87 2.88 11.47
N ASN A 449 25.93 3.80 12.42
CA ASN A 449 26.65 3.60 13.66
C ASN A 449 25.89 4.23 14.84
N ALA A 450 25.40 3.42 15.75
CA ALA A 450 24.85 3.87 17.03
C ALA A 450 25.99 3.90 18.08
N PHE A 451 26.33 5.09 18.54
CA PHE A 451 27.39 5.32 19.55
C PHE A 451 26.97 4.83 20.94
N ASN A 452 25.67 4.90 21.20
CA ASN A 452 25.02 4.40 22.40
C ASN A 452 23.52 4.16 22.10
N GLU A 453 22.74 3.79 23.09
CA GLU A 453 21.30 3.52 22.96
C GLU A 453 20.48 4.72 22.45
N PHE A 454 20.99 5.93 22.59
CA PHE A 454 20.27 7.17 22.28
C PHE A 454 20.77 7.88 21.03
N ASN A 455 22.04 7.71 20.64
CA ASN A 455 22.66 8.52 19.61
C ASN A 455 23.18 7.67 18.46
N LYS A 456 22.74 8.01 17.24
CA LYS A 456 23.05 7.30 16.01
C LYS A 456 23.41 8.28 14.89
N ILE A 457 24.40 7.91 14.10
CA ILE A 457 24.71 8.54 12.81
C ILE A 457 24.40 7.56 11.68
N GLU A 458 23.81 8.08 10.61
CA GLU A 458 23.62 7.38 9.36
C GLU A 458 24.20 8.26 8.26
N ALA A 459 25.03 7.70 7.38
CA ALA A 459 25.57 8.41 6.24
C ALA A 459 25.61 7.48 5.02
N GLY A 460 25.45 8.02 3.83
CA GLY A 460 25.45 7.19 2.65
C GLY A 460 25.59 7.95 1.35
N TYR A 461 25.77 7.17 0.31
CA TYR A 461 25.78 7.58 -1.07
C TYR A 461 24.69 6.85 -1.85
N LYS A 462 24.04 7.55 -2.78
CA LYS A 462 23.11 6.96 -3.75
C LYS A 462 23.37 7.53 -5.14
N GLY A 463 23.67 6.66 -6.10
CA GLY A 463 23.72 6.96 -7.53
C GLY A 463 22.52 6.35 -8.25
N THR A 464 21.84 7.13 -9.08
CA THR A 464 20.72 6.67 -9.93
C THR A 464 21.00 7.07 -11.36
N PHE A 465 20.93 6.10 -12.28
CA PHE A 465 21.25 6.27 -13.70
C PHE A 465 20.08 5.75 -14.52
N SER A 466 19.32 6.67 -15.11
CA SER A 466 18.12 6.37 -15.90
C SER A 466 18.37 6.58 -17.37
N ARG A 467 17.96 5.64 -18.21
CA ARG A 467 18.04 5.72 -19.66
C ARG A 467 16.70 5.28 -20.23
N GLN A 468 16.04 6.16 -20.96
CA GLN A 468 14.76 5.89 -21.58
C GLN A 468 14.78 6.25 -23.06
N GLU A 469 14.17 5.39 -23.86
CA GLU A 469 13.95 5.60 -25.27
C GLU A 469 12.47 5.33 -25.58
N SER A 470 11.84 6.27 -26.31
CA SER A 470 10.41 6.21 -26.63
C SER A 470 10.17 6.56 -28.11
N PRO A 471 10.36 5.62 -29.04
CA PRO A 471 10.01 5.81 -30.45
C PRO A 471 8.50 5.70 -30.67
N VAL A 472 7.96 6.60 -31.48
CA VAL A 472 6.60 6.61 -32.01
C VAL A 472 6.64 6.59 -33.52
N GLU A 473 5.97 5.62 -34.14
CA GLU A 473 5.81 5.47 -35.57
C GLU A 473 4.32 5.52 -35.90
N THR A 474 3.93 6.36 -36.84
CA THR A 474 2.54 6.50 -37.27
C THR A 474 2.44 6.29 -38.80
N LYS A 475 1.36 5.65 -39.24
CA LYS A 475 0.94 5.59 -40.62
C LYS A 475 -0.47 6.16 -40.71
N SER A 476 -0.72 7.00 -41.69
CA SER A 476 -2.02 7.64 -41.90
C SER A 476 -2.51 7.44 -43.32
N GLY A 477 -3.83 7.35 -43.53
CA GLY A 477 -4.51 7.18 -44.81
C GLY A 477 -6.02 7.23 -44.63
N GLU A 478 -6.77 7.00 -45.68
CA GLU A 478 -8.23 6.81 -45.63
C GLU A 478 -8.59 5.37 -45.20
N THR A 479 -7.77 4.41 -45.63
CA THR A 479 -7.92 2.98 -45.33
C THR A 479 -6.58 2.38 -44.83
N ALA A 480 -6.61 1.13 -44.44
CA ALA A 480 -5.40 0.41 -44.04
C ALA A 480 -4.44 0.13 -45.21
N GLU A 481 -4.99 -0.04 -46.42
CA GLU A 481 -4.22 -0.37 -47.63
C GLU A 481 -3.45 0.84 -48.20
N ASP A 482 -4.00 2.04 -48.04
CA ASP A 482 -3.38 3.28 -48.55
C ASP A 482 -2.57 4.02 -47.51
N ALA A 483 -2.59 3.55 -46.24
CA ALA A 483 -1.85 4.15 -45.17
C ALA A 483 -0.34 4.19 -45.41
N ARG A 484 0.26 5.37 -45.29
CA ARG A 484 1.68 5.62 -45.53
C ARG A 484 2.32 6.15 -44.23
N PRO A 485 3.64 5.99 -44.06
CA PRO A 485 4.35 6.60 -42.94
C PRO A 485 4.03 8.10 -42.89
N ASP A 486 3.65 8.54 -41.71
CA ASP A 486 3.35 9.93 -41.40
C ASP A 486 4.58 10.54 -40.74
N GLU A 487 5.37 11.26 -41.50
CA GLU A 487 6.64 11.82 -41.03
C GLU A 487 6.45 12.91 -39.96
N GLN A 488 5.29 13.60 -39.99
CA GLN A 488 4.97 14.62 -38.97
C GLN A 488 4.59 14.01 -37.63
N LEU A 489 4.09 12.78 -37.65
CA LEU A 489 3.70 12.02 -36.45
C LEU A 489 4.73 10.94 -36.08
N TYR A 490 5.96 11.11 -36.54
CA TYR A 490 7.11 10.31 -36.11
C TYR A 490 7.87 11.06 -35.02
N ASN A 491 8.24 10.35 -33.95
CA ASN A 491 9.14 10.85 -32.93
C ASN A 491 9.99 9.72 -32.34
N ARG A 492 11.21 10.06 -31.96
CA ARG A 492 12.05 9.18 -31.14
C ARG A 492 12.65 10.01 -30.02
N PHE A 493 12.08 9.86 -28.84
CA PHE A 493 12.48 10.63 -27.67
C PHE A 493 13.45 9.84 -26.81
N TYR A 494 14.54 10.50 -26.43
CA TYR A 494 15.52 10.02 -25.47
C TYR A 494 15.48 10.86 -24.20
N TYR A 495 15.55 10.20 -23.05
CA TYR A 495 15.65 10.83 -21.74
C TYR A 495 16.70 10.09 -20.94
N ASP A 496 17.85 10.75 -20.74
CA ASP A 496 18.96 10.25 -19.97
C ASP A 496 19.14 11.12 -18.71
N GLN A 497 19.14 10.51 -17.53
CA GLN A 497 19.31 11.24 -16.27
C GLN A 497 20.26 10.51 -15.33
N ASP A 498 21.21 11.25 -14.75
CA ASP A 498 22.15 10.79 -13.75
C ASP A 498 22.02 11.65 -12.49
N ILE A 499 21.82 11.02 -11.34
CA ILE A 499 21.69 11.69 -10.04
C ILE A 499 22.71 11.09 -9.08
N HIS A 500 23.55 11.93 -8.49
CA HIS A 500 24.49 11.56 -7.45
C HIS A 500 24.12 12.27 -6.15
N ALA A 501 23.92 11.51 -5.09
CA ALA A 501 23.49 11.99 -3.79
C ALA A 501 24.43 11.54 -2.67
N LEU A 502 24.78 12.48 -1.80
CA LEU A 502 25.46 12.23 -0.53
C LEU A 502 24.56 12.72 0.60
N TYR A 503 24.44 11.95 1.65
CA TYR A 503 23.61 12.30 2.79
C TYR A 503 24.19 11.86 4.11
N ALA A 504 23.83 12.60 5.15
CA ALA A 504 24.11 12.26 6.54
C ALA A 504 22.92 12.65 7.41
N THR A 505 22.64 11.82 8.42
CA THR A 505 21.58 12.03 9.41
C THR A 505 22.15 11.72 10.78
N TYR A 506 21.93 12.62 11.73
CA TYR A 506 22.22 12.39 13.15
C TYR A 506 20.92 12.39 13.94
N SER A 507 20.69 11.34 14.70
CA SER A 507 19.53 11.22 15.57
C SER A 507 19.95 10.93 17.00
N GLY A 508 19.21 11.48 17.95
CA GLY A 508 19.48 11.30 19.35
C GLY A 508 18.29 11.54 20.25
N ARG A 509 18.47 11.22 21.54
CA ARG A 509 17.46 11.46 22.58
C ARG A 509 18.14 11.98 23.83
N PHE A 510 17.54 13.00 24.44
CA PHE A 510 17.92 13.54 25.74
C PHE A 510 16.68 13.59 26.64
N GLY A 511 16.59 12.65 27.58
CA GLY A 511 15.37 12.47 28.39
C GLY A 511 14.15 12.22 27.49
N ASN A 512 13.14 13.06 27.63
CA ASN A 512 11.91 13.01 26.86
C ASN A 512 11.99 13.70 25.46
N PHE A 513 13.14 14.34 25.16
CA PHE A 513 13.33 15.07 23.92
C PHE A 513 14.12 14.22 22.92
N GLY A 514 13.47 13.81 21.81
CA GLY A 514 14.08 13.15 20.67
C GLY A 514 14.34 14.15 19.54
N TYR A 515 15.42 13.97 18.81
CA TYR A 515 15.78 14.82 17.68
C TYR A 515 16.44 14.02 16.58
N GLN A 516 16.20 14.44 15.36
CA GLN A 516 16.87 13.94 14.16
C GLN A 516 17.10 15.12 13.22
N ALA A 517 18.32 15.29 12.75
CA ALA A 517 18.69 16.29 11.76
C ALA A 517 19.45 15.60 10.62
N GLY A 518 19.10 15.90 9.39
CA GLY A 518 19.69 15.33 8.20
C GLY A 518 19.96 16.37 7.13
N LEU A 519 20.99 16.12 6.35
CA LEU A 519 21.34 16.93 5.17
C LEU A 519 21.65 15.99 4.01
N ARG A 520 21.09 16.31 2.85
CA ARG A 520 21.36 15.60 1.60
C ARG A 520 21.71 16.63 0.52
N GLY A 521 22.78 16.37 -0.23
CA GLY A 521 23.14 17.11 -1.43
C GLY A 521 22.99 16.21 -2.65
N GLU A 522 22.36 16.71 -3.71
CA GLU A 522 22.22 16.01 -4.98
C GLU A 522 22.75 16.84 -6.14
N TYR A 523 23.58 16.22 -6.96
CA TYR A 523 23.93 16.70 -8.30
C TYR A 523 23.13 15.89 -9.32
N SER A 524 22.41 16.60 -10.18
CA SER A 524 21.56 16.00 -11.24
C SER A 524 22.04 16.49 -12.60
N HIS A 525 22.18 15.55 -13.53
CA HIS A 525 22.43 15.79 -14.95
C HIS A 525 21.30 15.16 -15.76
N THR A 526 20.62 15.92 -16.60
CA THR A 526 19.55 15.44 -17.49
C THR A 526 19.87 15.82 -18.92
N ASP A 527 19.77 14.87 -19.85
CA ASP A 527 19.96 15.04 -21.30
C ASP A 527 18.69 14.51 -22.01
N THR A 528 18.00 15.38 -22.76
CA THR A 528 16.83 15.00 -23.54
C THR A 528 17.04 15.32 -25.01
N ARG A 529 16.52 14.46 -25.89
CA ARG A 529 16.55 14.64 -27.35
C ARG A 529 15.24 14.14 -27.95
N SER A 530 14.70 14.93 -28.86
CA SER A 530 13.53 14.56 -29.68
C SER A 530 13.94 14.58 -31.16
N LEU A 531 13.87 13.42 -31.81
CA LEU A 531 14.28 13.22 -33.19
C LEU A 531 13.02 13.15 -34.08
N ALA A 532 13.00 13.96 -35.12
CA ALA A 532 12.02 13.86 -36.19
C ALA A 532 12.36 12.73 -37.18
N TYR A 533 11.48 12.47 -38.09
CA TYR A 533 11.70 11.48 -39.12
C TYR A 533 13.00 11.73 -39.92
N GLY A 534 13.78 10.70 -40.15
CA GLY A 534 15.06 10.78 -40.89
C GLY A 534 16.25 11.35 -40.09
N GLN A 535 16.06 11.82 -38.87
CA GLN A 535 17.15 12.33 -38.00
C GLN A 535 17.81 11.22 -37.21
N GLU A 536 19.13 11.32 -37.01
CA GLU A 536 19.91 10.45 -36.12
C GLU A 536 20.26 11.14 -34.79
N LYS A 537 20.47 10.33 -33.74
CA LYS A 537 20.77 10.82 -32.37
C LYS A 537 21.98 11.78 -32.33
N GLY A 538 22.98 11.61 -33.22
CA GLY A 538 24.16 12.44 -33.29
C GLY A 538 23.93 13.82 -33.95
N GLU A 539 22.86 13.98 -34.72
CA GLU A 539 22.56 15.21 -35.45
C GLU A 539 21.79 16.25 -34.66
N VAL A 540 21.07 15.79 -33.62
CA VAL A 540 20.25 16.65 -32.76
C VAL A 540 20.97 16.94 -31.46
N SER A 541 21.21 18.23 -31.21
CA SER A 541 21.80 18.69 -29.94
C SER A 541 20.83 18.38 -28.78
N PRO A 542 21.35 17.84 -27.68
CA PRO A 542 20.50 17.60 -26.52
C PRO A 542 20.08 18.90 -25.83
N TYR A 543 18.92 18.94 -25.26
CA TYR A 543 18.62 19.87 -24.16
C TYR A 543 19.21 19.28 -22.87
N LYS A 544 20.07 20.07 -22.20
CA LYS A 544 20.75 19.66 -20.97
C LYS A 544 20.32 20.53 -19.81
N ASP A 545 20.10 19.89 -18.68
CA ASP A 545 19.81 20.54 -17.41
C ASP A 545 20.71 19.96 -16.31
N ASP A 546 21.60 20.82 -15.79
CA ASP A 546 22.57 20.48 -14.76
C ASP A 546 22.36 21.36 -13.53
N TYR A 547 22.10 20.75 -12.39
CA TYR A 547 21.88 21.51 -11.15
C TYR A 547 22.32 20.75 -9.89
N PHE A 548 22.63 21.54 -8.85
CA PHE A 548 22.91 21.04 -7.52
C PHE A 548 21.83 21.51 -6.53
N SER A 549 21.31 20.59 -5.73
CA SER A 549 20.24 20.87 -4.74
C SER A 549 20.61 20.36 -3.36
N ILE A 550 20.15 21.08 -2.33
CA ILE A 550 20.32 20.72 -0.92
C ILE A 550 18.97 20.51 -0.28
N PHE A 551 18.85 19.40 0.48
CA PHE A 551 17.63 18.94 1.12
C PHE A 551 17.86 18.74 2.62
N PRO A 552 17.68 19.80 3.44
CA PRO A 552 17.69 19.68 4.89
C PRO A 552 16.40 19.01 5.41
N SER A 553 16.53 18.26 6.50
CA SER A 553 15.40 17.67 7.24
C SER A 553 15.65 17.76 8.74
N VAL A 554 14.61 18.10 9.50
CA VAL A 554 14.68 18.20 10.97
C VAL A 554 13.41 17.61 11.55
N PHE A 555 13.57 16.72 12.54
CA PHE A 555 12.48 16.10 13.30
C PHE A 555 12.76 16.28 14.78
N LEU A 556 11.82 16.84 15.47
CA LEU A 556 11.88 17.07 16.92
C LEU A 556 10.67 16.39 17.55
N THR A 557 10.90 15.57 18.55
CA THR A 557 9.87 14.84 19.27
C THR A 557 9.97 15.12 20.74
N TYR A 558 8.87 15.38 21.41
CA TYR A 558 8.81 15.50 22.86
C TYR A 558 7.74 14.57 23.43
N THR A 559 8.20 13.60 24.21
CA THR A 559 7.32 12.63 24.87
C THR A 559 6.82 13.24 26.17
N LEU A 560 5.50 13.41 26.28
CA LEU A 560 4.78 13.91 27.45
C LEU A 560 4.30 12.73 28.30
N PRO A 561 3.94 12.97 29.60
CA PRO A 561 3.33 11.95 30.44
C PRO A 561 2.07 11.32 29.82
N ALA A 562 1.70 10.13 30.27
CA ALA A 562 0.51 9.40 29.86
C ALA A 562 0.44 9.14 28.34
N GLN A 563 1.54 8.74 27.71
CA GLN A 563 1.66 8.35 26.29
C GLN A 563 1.19 9.44 25.32
N ASN A 564 1.51 10.69 25.60
CA ASN A 564 1.35 11.80 24.69
C ASN A 564 2.68 12.13 24.02
N GLU A 565 2.63 12.56 22.76
CA GLU A 565 3.80 12.97 22.00
C GLU A 565 3.50 14.19 21.14
N ILE A 566 4.43 15.13 21.09
CA ILE A 566 4.41 16.27 20.18
C ILE A 566 5.61 16.14 19.26
N GLN A 567 5.39 16.30 17.96
CA GLN A 567 6.44 16.25 16.93
C GLN A 567 6.39 17.52 16.10
N LEU A 568 7.56 18.09 15.80
CA LEU A 568 7.73 19.17 14.85
C LEU A 568 8.69 18.70 13.76
N ASN A 569 8.24 18.71 12.52
CA ASN A 569 8.96 18.19 11.37
C ASN A 569 9.11 19.28 10.32
N TYR A 570 10.30 19.33 9.70
CA TYR A 570 10.58 20.15 8.53
C TYR A 570 11.36 19.32 7.50
N SER A 571 10.99 19.47 6.23
CA SER A 571 11.78 18.91 5.12
C SER A 571 11.63 19.77 3.85
N ARG A 572 12.71 19.84 3.06
CA ARG A 572 12.72 20.35 1.69
C ARG A 572 12.75 19.19 0.71
N ARG A 573 11.98 19.31 -0.38
CA ARG A 573 11.79 18.26 -1.38
C ARG A 573 11.89 18.82 -2.79
N ILE A 574 12.00 17.91 -3.77
CA ILE A 574 12.03 18.21 -5.19
C ILE A 574 11.03 17.31 -5.94
N ASN A 575 10.43 17.81 -6.99
CA ASN A 575 9.75 17.01 -8.01
C ASN A 575 10.30 17.41 -9.38
N ARG A 576 10.92 16.44 -10.05
CA ARG A 576 11.54 16.62 -11.36
C ARG A 576 10.52 16.41 -12.46
N PRO A 577 10.64 17.14 -13.60
CA PRO A 577 9.81 16.85 -14.76
C PRO A 577 10.06 15.42 -15.26
N TRP A 578 9.01 14.77 -15.67
CA TRP A 578 9.06 13.39 -16.16
C TRP A 578 9.25 13.35 -17.68
N GLY A 579 9.74 12.24 -18.21
CA GLY A 579 10.04 12.12 -19.63
C GLY A 579 8.87 12.50 -20.55
N HIS A 580 7.61 12.12 -20.22
CA HIS A 580 6.45 12.50 -21.04
C HIS A 580 6.09 13.99 -20.94
N GLN A 581 6.41 14.67 -19.81
CA GLN A 581 6.21 16.10 -19.65
C GLN A 581 7.24 16.92 -20.44
N LEU A 582 8.40 16.32 -20.69
CA LEU A 582 9.50 16.92 -21.45
C LEU A 582 9.43 16.61 -22.95
N ASN A 583 8.70 15.57 -23.38
CA ASN A 583 8.61 15.17 -24.78
C ASN A 583 7.71 16.13 -25.57
N PRO A 584 8.22 17.00 -26.47
CA PRO A 584 7.44 17.98 -27.21
C PRO A 584 6.56 17.36 -28.30
N PHE A 585 6.57 16.04 -28.47
CA PHE A 585 5.81 15.36 -29.49
C PHE A 585 4.30 15.37 -29.23
N LEU A 586 3.51 15.53 -30.32
CA LEU A 586 2.06 15.63 -30.25
C LEU A 586 1.42 14.26 -29.98
N ASN A 587 0.69 14.13 -28.91
CA ASN A 587 -0.22 13.01 -28.69
C ASN A 587 -1.59 13.34 -29.32
N ILE A 588 -1.93 12.61 -30.36
CA ILE A 588 -3.14 12.78 -31.17
C ILE A 588 -4.16 11.65 -30.97
N THR A 589 -4.12 10.96 -29.86
CA THR A 589 -5.10 9.88 -29.56
C THR A 589 -6.53 10.37 -29.70
N ASP A 590 -6.79 11.61 -29.36
CA ASP A 590 -8.01 12.35 -29.63
C ASP A 590 -7.67 13.52 -30.59
N SER A 591 -8.24 13.51 -31.78
CA SER A 591 -7.96 14.52 -32.81
C SER A 591 -8.45 15.93 -32.45
N THR A 592 -9.36 16.05 -31.50
CA THR A 592 -9.91 17.33 -31.01
C THR A 592 -9.26 17.81 -29.71
N ASN A 593 -8.43 16.97 -29.09
CA ASN A 593 -7.69 17.25 -27.86
C ASN A 593 -6.25 16.74 -27.97
N ILE A 594 -5.35 17.60 -28.38
CA ILE A 594 -3.94 17.29 -28.58
C ILE A 594 -3.16 17.65 -27.31
N SER A 595 -2.21 16.81 -26.92
CA SER A 595 -1.32 17.10 -25.80
C SER A 595 0.15 16.90 -26.18
N PHE A 596 1.04 17.68 -25.59
CA PHE A 596 2.48 17.60 -25.78
C PHE A 596 3.20 18.07 -24.53
N GLY A 597 4.49 17.67 -24.39
CA GLY A 597 5.33 18.09 -23.31
C GLY A 597 6.09 19.39 -23.60
N ASN A 598 6.79 19.89 -22.59
CA ASN A 598 7.63 21.08 -22.66
C ASN A 598 9.06 20.73 -22.21
N PRO A 599 10.05 20.71 -23.09
CA PRO A 599 11.42 20.33 -22.77
C PRO A 599 12.12 21.33 -21.83
N TYR A 600 11.55 22.52 -21.63
CA TYR A 600 12.13 23.61 -20.82
C TYR A 600 11.64 23.61 -19.37
N LEU A 601 10.90 22.61 -18.95
CA LEU A 601 10.45 22.50 -17.56
C LEU A 601 11.62 22.38 -16.60
N THR A 602 11.56 23.13 -15.51
CA THR A 602 12.48 23.07 -14.38
C THR A 602 11.89 22.25 -13.22
N PRO A 603 12.73 21.73 -12.31
CA PRO A 603 12.22 21.06 -11.12
C PRO A 603 11.48 22.03 -10.19
N GLN A 604 10.40 21.53 -9.58
CA GLN A 604 9.69 22.25 -8.53
C GLN A 604 10.25 21.88 -7.14
N TYR A 605 10.28 22.85 -6.22
CA TYR A 605 10.76 22.66 -4.86
C TYR A 605 9.66 22.90 -3.84
N SER A 606 9.57 22.04 -2.84
CA SER A 606 8.56 22.13 -1.79
C SER A 606 9.20 22.19 -0.40
N ASN A 607 8.84 23.19 0.39
CA ASN A 607 9.17 23.30 1.81
C ASN A 607 7.94 22.89 2.64
N SER A 608 8.08 21.91 3.50
CA SER A 608 6.98 21.36 4.32
C SER A 608 7.30 21.45 5.80
N MET A 609 6.37 22.01 6.57
CA MET A 609 6.41 22.05 8.04
C MET A 609 5.20 21.32 8.58
N GLU A 610 5.37 20.53 9.64
CA GLU A 610 4.28 19.76 10.23
C GLU A 610 4.42 19.71 11.75
N LEU A 611 3.37 20.07 12.47
CA LEU A 611 3.23 19.93 13.91
C LEU A 611 2.22 18.82 14.20
N ASN A 612 2.68 17.74 14.82
CA ASN A 612 1.86 16.58 15.17
C ASN A 612 1.67 16.52 16.69
N TYR A 613 0.46 16.19 17.11
CA TYR A 613 0.14 15.73 18.44
C TYR A 613 -0.41 14.32 18.36
N ILE A 614 0.16 13.40 19.12
CA ILE A 614 -0.22 11.99 19.16
C ILE A 614 -0.57 11.64 20.60
N LYS A 615 -1.72 11.01 20.77
CA LYS A 615 -2.18 10.47 22.06
C LYS A 615 -2.52 9.01 21.88
N ASN A 616 -1.86 8.15 22.65
CA ASN A 616 -2.18 6.74 22.74
C ASN A 616 -2.89 6.44 24.06
N TRP A 617 -3.95 5.64 23.97
CA TRP A 617 -4.61 4.96 25.10
C TRP A 617 -4.54 3.45 24.81
N GLU A 618 -4.91 2.62 25.75
CA GLU A 618 -4.90 1.16 25.56
C GLU A 618 -5.72 0.70 24.34
N ALA A 619 -6.88 1.32 24.10
CA ALA A 619 -7.82 0.95 23.04
C ALA A 619 -7.96 2.04 21.96
N HIS A 620 -7.30 3.18 22.07
CA HIS A 620 -7.52 4.30 21.17
C HIS A 620 -6.20 5.00 20.85
N THR A 621 -6.11 5.53 19.63
CA THR A 621 -5.04 6.45 19.20
C THR A 621 -5.67 7.64 18.51
N LEU A 622 -5.26 8.84 18.88
CA LEU A 622 -5.59 10.08 18.20
C LEU A 622 -4.30 10.75 17.71
N SER A 623 -4.26 11.09 16.43
CA SER A 623 -3.22 11.94 15.85
C SER A 623 -3.86 13.17 15.24
N VAL A 624 -3.34 14.34 15.58
CA VAL A 624 -3.72 15.62 14.98
C VAL A 624 -2.46 16.23 14.40
N SER A 625 -2.47 16.50 13.10
CA SER A 625 -1.34 17.06 12.36
C SER A 625 -1.75 18.40 11.74
N ALA A 626 -1.15 19.50 12.16
CA ALA A 626 -1.25 20.77 11.45
C ALA A 626 -0.05 20.90 10.51
N TYR A 627 -0.28 21.26 9.25
CA TYR A 627 0.79 21.35 8.27
C TYR A 627 0.69 22.61 7.41
N TYR A 628 1.86 23.06 6.96
CA TYR A 628 1.99 24.12 5.97
C TYR A 628 3.02 23.67 4.93
N ARG A 629 2.67 23.85 3.65
CA ARG A 629 3.53 23.54 2.51
C ARG A 629 3.53 24.71 1.54
N ASN A 630 4.74 25.09 1.12
CA ASN A 630 4.96 26.02 0.03
C ASN A 630 5.71 25.28 -1.09
N THR A 631 5.23 25.38 -2.32
CA THR A 631 5.87 24.78 -3.49
C THR A 631 6.10 25.85 -4.55
N ASP A 632 7.33 26.00 -4.95
CA ASP A 632 7.81 26.94 -5.97
C ASP A 632 7.94 26.21 -7.32
N ASP A 633 7.83 26.95 -8.45
CA ASP A 633 7.98 26.45 -9.83
C ASP A 633 7.07 25.25 -10.16
N VAL A 634 5.81 25.31 -9.72
CA VAL A 634 4.85 24.20 -9.80
C VAL A 634 4.58 23.83 -11.25
N ILE A 635 4.85 22.58 -11.63
CA ILE A 635 4.54 22.04 -12.98
C ILE A 635 3.03 21.78 -13.06
N GLN A 636 2.34 22.55 -13.92
CA GLN A 636 0.91 22.44 -14.14
C GLN A 636 0.60 22.14 -15.61
N ARG A 637 -0.44 21.34 -15.82
CA ARG A 637 -1.02 21.17 -17.14
C ARG A 637 -1.91 22.37 -17.44
N ILE A 638 -1.65 23.04 -18.57
CA ILE A 638 -2.44 24.14 -19.08
C ILE A 638 -3.07 23.74 -20.41
N SER A 639 -4.28 24.20 -20.65
CA SER A 639 -5.04 23.92 -21.87
C SER A 639 -5.50 25.24 -22.48
N TYR A 640 -5.50 25.30 -23.80
CA TYR A 640 -5.96 26.45 -24.58
C TYR A 640 -6.58 25.98 -25.90
N LEU A 641 -7.42 26.82 -26.47
CA LEU A 641 -8.07 26.54 -27.74
C LEU A 641 -7.33 27.26 -28.87
N GLU A 642 -6.92 26.50 -29.88
CA GLU A 642 -6.29 27.02 -31.09
C GLU A 642 -6.90 26.27 -32.28
N ASP A 643 -7.42 26.99 -33.26
CA ASP A 643 -8.10 26.45 -34.46
C ASP A 643 -9.22 25.45 -34.09
N ASN A 644 -9.99 25.74 -33.04
CA ASN A 644 -11.01 24.87 -32.48
C ASN A 644 -10.51 23.52 -31.92
N ILE A 645 -9.20 23.28 -31.90
CA ILE A 645 -8.55 22.12 -31.28
C ILE A 645 -8.08 22.50 -29.88
N MET A 646 -8.43 21.69 -28.89
CA MET A 646 -7.93 21.86 -27.53
C MET A 646 -6.47 21.35 -27.48
N LYS A 647 -5.55 22.27 -27.24
CA LYS A 647 -4.14 21.96 -27.01
C LYS A 647 -3.82 22.00 -25.51
N SER A 648 -3.04 21.04 -25.06
CA SER A 648 -2.62 20.96 -23.65
C SER A 648 -1.12 20.71 -23.58
N THR A 649 -0.45 21.44 -22.69
CA THR A 649 0.98 21.29 -22.41
C THR A 649 1.26 21.47 -20.93
N PHE A 650 2.51 21.40 -20.53
CA PHE A 650 2.97 21.62 -19.17
C PHE A 650 3.80 22.90 -19.07
N GLU A 651 3.67 23.59 -17.95
CA GLU A 651 4.40 24.82 -17.68
C GLU A 651 4.73 24.93 -16.20
N ASN A 652 5.87 25.53 -15.85
CA ASN A 652 6.15 25.94 -14.49
C ASN A 652 5.34 27.21 -14.20
N VAL A 653 4.32 27.09 -13.35
CA VAL A 653 3.58 28.22 -12.83
C VAL A 653 4.16 28.67 -11.51
N ALA A 654 3.81 29.89 -11.01
CA ALA A 654 4.54 30.53 -9.94
C ALA A 654 4.60 29.69 -8.64
N GLU A 655 3.55 29.68 -7.82
CA GLU A 655 3.62 29.15 -6.46
C GLU A 655 2.30 28.48 -6.05
N THR A 656 2.39 27.46 -5.22
CA THR A 656 1.24 26.86 -4.55
C THR A 656 1.48 26.83 -3.05
N GLN A 657 0.51 27.33 -2.29
CA GLN A 657 0.50 27.28 -0.83
C GLN A 657 -0.63 26.39 -0.35
N SER A 658 -0.32 25.50 0.59
CA SER A 658 -1.30 24.61 1.21
C SER A 658 -1.13 24.61 2.72
N ALA A 659 -2.21 24.87 3.45
CA ALA A 659 -2.26 24.82 4.91
C ALA A 659 -3.44 23.94 5.34
N GLY A 660 -3.22 23.03 6.29
CA GLY A 660 -4.32 22.14 6.68
C GLY A 660 -4.13 21.47 8.03
N VAL A 661 -5.18 20.77 8.44
CA VAL A 661 -5.23 19.96 9.65
C VAL A 661 -5.75 18.57 9.30
N GLU A 662 -4.95 17.56 9.59
CA GLU A 662 -5.33 16.16 9.47
C GLU A 662 -5.61 15.58 10.86
N ILE A 663 -6.74 14.90 11.01
CA ILE A 663 -7.15 14.21 12.23
C ILE A 663 -7.29 12.73 11.90
N VAL A 664 -6.53 11.88 12.59
CA VAL A 664 -6.61 10.43 12.48
C VAL A 664 -6.99 9.85 13.83
N GLY A 665 -8.14 9.21 13.91
CA GLY A 665 -8.62 8.48 15.09
C GLY A 665 -8.64 6.99 14.82
N LYS A 666 -8.01 6.20 15.69
CA LYS A 666 -8.14 4.75 15.71
C LYS A 666 -8.75 4.33 17.02
N ASN A 667 -9.82 3.55 16.96
CA ASN A 667 -10.62 3.17 18.12
C ASN A 667 -10.90 1.67 18.09
N HIS A 668 -10.53 0.96 19.15
CA HIS A 668 -10.98 -0.40 19.40
C HIS A 668 -12.20 -0.35 20.30
N LEU A 669 -13.37 -0.69 19.77
CA LEU A 669 -14.65 -0.53 20.44
C LEU A 669 -15.28 -1.90 20.68
N PHE A 670 -15.83 -2.12 21.89
CA PHE A 670 -16.59 -3.33 22.25
C PHE A 670 -15.84 -4.65 21.99
N SER A 671 -14.50 -4.65 21.97
CA SER A 671 -13.62 -5.80 21.65
C SER A 671 -13.86 -6.47 20.28
N ILE A 672 -14.75 -5.94 19.45
CA ILE A 672 -15.13 -6.52 18.15
C ILE A 672 -15.03 -5.54 16.97
N LEU A 673 -14.93 -4.24 17.22
CA LEU A 673 -14.92 -3.21 16.19
C LEU A 673 -13.65 -2.37 16.27
N ASP A 674 -12.83 -2.45 15.22
CA ASP A 674 -11.73 -1.52 14.96
C ASP A 674 -12.21 -0.44 13.98
N LEU A 675 -12.30 0.80 14.46
CA LEU A 675 -12.73 1.95 13.68
C LEU A 675 -11.55 2.90 13.45
N THR A 676 -11.17 3.08 12.19
CA THR A 676 -10.20 4.11 11.79
C THR A 676 -10.94 5.22 11.05
N THR A 677 -10.79 6.45 11.54
CA THR A 677 -11.38 7.64 10.92
C THR A 677 -10.26 8.62 10.58
N THR A 678 -10.24 9.11 9.36
CA THR A 678 -9.33 10.17 8.91
C THR A 678 -10.17 11.32 8.36
N VAL A 679 -9.86 12.54 8.79
CA VAL A 679 -10.41 13.76 8.23
C VAL A 679 -9.25 14.71 7.97
N ASN A 680 -9.15 15.21 6.75
CA ASN A 680 -8.17 16.21 6.37
C ASN A 680 -8.90 17.45 5.84
N LEU A 681 -8.67 18.58 6.49
CA LEU A 681 -9.24 19.88 6.20
C LEU A 681 -8.11 20.78 5.71
N TYR A 682 -8.20 21.33 4.51
CA TYR A 682 -7.10 22.14 3.98
C TYR A 682 -7.56 23.27 3.07
N TYR A 683 -6.80 24.33 3.13
CA TYR A 683 -6.88 25.47 2.23
C TYR A 683 -5.73 25.39 1.25
N ASN A 684 -6.04 25.53 -0.04
CA ASN A 684 -5.07 25.63 -1.12
C ASN A 684 -5.21 26.96 -1.82
N LYS A 685 -4.06 27.58 -2.08
CA LYS A 685 -3.93 28.74 -2.95
C LYS A 685 -2.99 28.39 -4.08
N LEU A 686 -3.43 28.59 -5.31
CA LEU A 686 -2.65 28.45 -6.53
C LEU A 686 -2.51 29.83 -7.16
N ASP A 687 -1.29 30.29 -7.36
CA ASP A 687 -1.06 31.56 -8.03
C ASP A 687 -1.43 31.49 -9.51
N GLY A 688 -1.72 32.65 -10.08
CA GLY A 688 -2.01 32.79 -11.50
C GLY A 688 -0.81 32.47 -12.37
N PHE A 689 -1.07 32.13 -13.63
CA PHE A 689 -0.04 31.86 -14.61
C PHE A 689 -0.26 32.68 -15.89
N SER A 690 0.83 32.86 -16.65
CA SER A 690 0.80 33.44 -17.99
C SER A 690 1.76 32.65 -18.86
N TYR A 691 1.25 32.04 -19.93
CA TYR A 691 1.99 31.23 -20.87
C TYR A 691 1.76 31.72 -22.29
N LEU A 692 2.82 31.97 -23.05
CA LEU A 692 2.72 32.35 -24.45
C LEU A 692 3.02 31.09 -25.32
N PRO A 693 2.01 30.48 -25.94
CA PRO A 693 2.23 29.37 -26.86
C PRO A 693 3.16 29.79 -28.03
N ALA A 694 3.97 28.88 -28.55
CA ALA A 694 4.83 29.16 -29.69
C ALA A 694 3.97 29.55 -30.92
N GLY A 695 4.24 30.73 -31.49
CA GLY A 695 3.48 31.28 -32.64
C GLY A 695 2.17 32.00 -32.30
N ALA A 696 1.80 32.08 -31.00
CA ALA A 696 0.63 32.84 -30.58
C ALA A 696 0.98 34.30 -30.26
N ASP A 697 0.08 35.23 -30.61
CA ASP A 697 0.20 36.66 -30.33
C ASP A 697 -0.25 37.05 -28.91
N GLN A 698 -1.00 36.21 -28.25
CA GLN A 698 -1.57 36.47 -26.93
C GLN A 698 -1.26 35.35 -25.92
N PRO A 699 -0.91 35.70 -24.67
CA PRO A 699 -0.68 34.70 -23.67
C PRO A 699 -1.98 34.03 -23.19
N VAL A 700 -1.90 32.75 -22.90
CA VAL A 700 -2.89 32.03 -22.12
C VAL A 700 -2.66 32.36 -20.65
N THR A 701 -3.67 32.90 -19.99
CA THR A 701 -3.58 33.30 -18.58
C THR A 701 -4.53 32.54 -17.70
N GLY A 702 -4.09 32.17 -16.50
CA GLY A 702 -4.95 31.69 -15.41
C GLY A 702 -4.86 32.67 -14.25
N LYS A 703 -6.02 32.99 -13.65
CA LYS A 703 -6.07 33.84 -12.45
C LYS A 703 -5.61 33.06 -11.23
N SER A 704 -5.06 33.76 -10.24
CA SER A 704 -4.86 33.18 -8.91
C SER A 704 -6.21 32.71 -8.37
N ASN A 705 -6.21 31.51 -7.79
CA ASN A 705 -7.42 30.90 -7.27
C ASN A 705 -7.13 30.20 -5.92
N GLU A 706 -8.13 30.20 -5.05
CA GLU A 706 -8.04 29.62 -3.72
C GLU A 706 -9.30 28.86 -3.37
N ASP A 707 -9.18 27.79 -2.62
CA ASP A 707 -10.32 26.99 -2.19
C ASP A 707 -10.04 26.25 -0.88
N PHE A 708 -11.13 26.08 -0.12
CA PHE A 708 -11.13 25.20 1.04
C PHE A 708 -11.66 23.83 0.63
N SER A 709 -10.84 22.80 0.84
CA SER A 709 -11.18 21.43 0.50
C SER A 709 -11.07 20.53 1.73
N TRP A 710 -11.76 19.41 1.69
CA TRP A 710 -11.62 18.38 2.72
C TRP A 710 -11.86 16.99 2.17
N ASN A 711 -11.23 16.01 2.81
CA ASN A 711 -11.52 14.61 2.55
C ASN A 711 -11.73 13.86 3.87
N ALA A 712 -12.52 12.80 3.81
CA ALA A 712 -12.77 11.93 4.93
C ALA A 712 -12.74 10.47 4.50
N LYS A 713 -12.13 9.62 5.34
CA LYS A 713 -12.11 8.18 5.18
C LYS A 713 -12.50 7.50 6.49
N ILE A 714 -13.38 6.51 6.40
CA ILE A 714 -13.80 5.68 7.54
C ILE A 714 -13.56 4.22 7.17
N ILE A 715 -12.81 3.51 8.01
CA ILE A 715 -12.59 2.07 7.88
C ILE A 715 -13.11 1.42 9.16
N ALA A 716 -14.10 0.55 9.03
CA ALA A 716 -14.69 -0.21 10.13
C ALA A 716 -14.42 -1.71 9.93
N ASN A 717 -13.64 -2.31 10.83
CA ASN A 717 -13.34 -3.74 10.85
C ASN A 717 -14.07 -4.39 12.01
N LEU A 718 -14.98 -5.33 11.73
CA LEU A 718 -15.68 -6.11 12.74
C LEU A 718 -15.09 -7.52 12.78
N ILE A 719 -14.63 -7.93 13.96
CA ILE A 719 -14.15 -9.28 14.24
C ILE A 719 -15.30 -10.03 14.91
N LEU A 720 -15.91 -10.93 14.17
CA LEU A 720 -17.09 -11.65 14.59
C LEU A 720 -16.74 -13.07 15.09
N PRO A 721 -17.60 -13.72 15.90
CA PRO A 721 -17.43 -15.11 16.30
C PRO A 721 -17.23 -16.05 15.12
N ALA A 722 -16.72 -17.25 15.39
CA ALA A 722 -16.49 -18.30 14.40
C ALA A 722 -15.54 -17.89 13.26
N SER A 723 -14.55 -17.01 13.53
CA SER A 723 -13.53 -16.53 12.58
C SER A 723 -14.10 -15.83 11.34
N PHE A 724 -15.22 -15.13 11.49
CA PHE A 724 -15.69 -14.17 10.51
C PHE A 724 -15.05 -12.79 10.77
N SER A 725 -14.79 -12.07 9.69
CA SER A 725 -14.40 -10.66 9.74
C SER A 725 -15.16 -9.90 8.66
N LEU A 726 -15.65 -8.72 9.00
CA LEU A 726 -16.33 -7.80 8.08
C LEU A 726 -15.55 -6.49 8.07
N GLN A 727 -15.29 -5.92 6.89
CA GLN A 727 -14.72 -4.59 6.74
C GLN A 727 -15.64 -3.72 5.88
N LEU A 728 -15.81 -2.46 6.28
CA LEU A 728 -16.47 -1.43 5.50
C LEU A 728 -15.49 -0.26 5.35
N THR A 729 -15.36 0.26 4.13
CA THR A 729 -14.53 1.43 3.83
C THR A 729 -15.34 2.47 3.08
N GLY A 730 -15.57 3.61 3.70
CA GLY A 730 -16.21 4.78 3.11
C GLY A 730 -15.18 5.86 2.82
N ASN A 731 -15.21 6.44 1.63
CA ASN A 731 -14.36 7.56 1.23
C ASN A 731 -15.24 8.70 0.72
N TYR A 732 -14.86 9.94 1.04
CA TYR A 732 -15.44 11.16 0.52
C TYR A 732 -14.34 12.18 0.24
N ASN A 733 -14.37 12.79 -0.94
CA ASN A 733 -13.53 13.91 -1.33
C ASN A 733 -14.42 15.08 -1.71
N SER A 734 -14.22 16.26 -1.12
CA SER A 734 -14.88 17.48 -1.52
C SER A 734 -14.35 17.97 -2.88
N ARG A 735 -14.89 19.09 -3.34
CA ARG A 735 -14.35 19.81 -4.49
C ARG A 735 -12.85 20.15 -4.25
N GLN A 736 -12.03 20.05 -5.30
CA GLN A 736 -10.59 20.35 -5.26
C GLN A 736 -10.23 21.34 -6.37
N LEU A 737 -9.32 22.25 -6.05
CA LEU A 737 -8.79 23.25 -6.98
C LEU A 737 -7.80 22.58 -7.95
N ILE A 738 -7.87 22.94 -9.25
CA ILE A 738 -6.90 22.66 -10.30
C ILE A 738 -6.55 23.96 -11.04
N ALA A 739 -5.50 23.96 -11.87
CA ALA A 739 -4.98 25.17 -12.51
C ALA A 739 -6.05 26.00 -13.25
N GLN A 740 -6.96 25.37 -13.95
CA GLN A 740 -7.97 26.04 -14.75
C GLN A 740 -9.40 25.69 -14.32
N GLY A 741 -9.66 25.40 -13.03
CA GLY A 741 -10.99 25.08 -12.54
C GLY A 741 -11.03 24.18 -11.33
N TYR A 742 -11.93 23.20 -11.35
CA TYR A 742 -12.21 22.35 -10.20
C TYR A 742 -12.46 20.90 -10.58
N ARG A 743 -11.93 19.99 -9.76
CA ARG A 743 -12.41 18.61 -9.67
C ARG A 743 -13.59 18.58 -8.69
N LYS A 744 -14.73 18.04 -9.09
CA LYS A 744 -15.93 17.96 -8.22
C LYS A 744 -15.82 16.87 -7.16
N SER A 745 -16.68 16.96 -6.15
CA SER A 745 -16.74 15.97 -5.08
C SER A 745 -17.08 14.57 -5.59
N ASN A 746 -16.50 13.57 -4.94
CA ASN A 746 -16.80 12.15 -5.16
C ASN A 746 -16.87 11.38 -3.84
N TYR A 747 -17.51 10.22 -3.87
CA TYR A 747 -17.56 9.31 -2.73
C TYR A 747 -17.56 7.86 -3.21
N SER A 748 -17.19 6.93 -2.32
CA SER A 748 -17.30 5.49 -2.58
C SER A 748 -17.50 4.69 -1.29
N LEU A 749 -18.13 3.53 -1.41
CA LEU A 749 -18.26 2.53 -0.36
C LEU A 749 -17.77 1.18 -0.86
N ASP A 750 -16.82 0.58 -0.12
CA ASP A 750 -16.32 -0.78 -0.33
C ASP A 750 -16.67 -1.64 0.88
N ALA A 751 -16.91 -2.95 0.68
CA ALA A 751 -17.15 -3.90 1.75
C ALA A 751 -16.43 -5.21 1.50
N GLY A 752 -15.93 -5.85 2.57
CA GLY A 752 -15.29 -7.16 2.52
C GLY A 752 -15.75 -8.07 3.64
N ILE A 753 -15.99 -9.33 3.32
CA ILE A 753 -16.30 -10.40 4.29
C ILE A 753 -15.26 -11.49 4.13
N ARG A 754 -14.68 -11.95 5.22
CA ARG A 754 -13.74 -13.08 5.25
C ARG A 754 -14.16 -14.11 6.26
N LYS A 755 -14.06 -15.39 5.89
CA LYS A 755 -14.24 -16.55 6.76
C LYS A 755 -13.00 -17.41 6.73
N ALA A 756 -12.42 -17.72 7.89
CA ALA A 756 -11.33 -18.67 8.03
C ALA A 756 -11.82 -20.05 8.48
N PHE A 757 -11.23 -21.10 7.91
CA PHE A 757 -11.52 -22.52 8.14
C PHE A 757 -10.22 -23.27 8.43
N LEU A 758 -10.31 -24.54 8.86
CA LEU A 758 -9.18 -25.46 9.06
C LEU A 758 -8.07 -24.84 9.91
N ASN A 759 -8.42 -24.32 11.08
CA ASN A 759 -7.47 -23.60 11.96
C ASN A 759 -6.73 -22.48 11.21
N ARG A 760 -7.48 -21.69 10.45
CA ARG A 760 -7.00 -20.55 9.63
C ARG A 760 -6.09 -20.93 8.45
N LYS A 761 -5.98 -22.22 8.10
CA LYS A 761 -5.22 -22.64 6.92
C LYS A 761 -5.94 -22.36 5.61
N LEU A 762 -7.27 -22.33 5.63
CA LEU A 762 -8.10 -22.00 4.48
C LEU A 762 -8.92 -20.75 4.79
N SER A 763 -8.96 -19.78 3.88
CA SER A 763 -9.83 -18.60 4.01
C SER A 763 -10.57 -18.33 2.71
N LEU A 764 -11.84 -17.96 2.85
CA LEU A 764 -12.68 -17.44 1.77
C LEU A 764 -12.92 -15.96 2.05
N SER A 765 -12.68 -15.12 1.05
CA SER A 765 -12.97 -13.69 1.10
C SER A 765 -13.91 -13.30 -0.02
N ILE A 766 -14.88 -12.44 0.29
CA ILE A 766 -15.81 -11.83 -0.67
C ILE A 766 -15.62 -10.32 -0.54
N ASN A 767 -15.23 -9.63 -1.61
CA ASN A 767 -14.95 -8.21 -1.62
C ASN A 767 -15.83 -7.51 -2.65
N GLY A 768 -16.62 -6.53 -2.21
CA GLY A 768 -17.39 -5.64 -3.06
C GLY A 768 -16.72 -4.27 -3.11
N ARG A 769 -16.47 -3.77 -4.31
CA ARG A 769 -15.86 -2.45 -4.54
C ARG A 769 -16.87 -1.54 -5.20
N ASP A 770 -16.82 -0.26 -4.82
CA ASP A 770 -17.70 0.79 -5.35
C ASP A 770 -19.17 0.34 -5.41
N LEU A 771 -19.69 -0.11 -4.25
CA LEU A 771 -21.02 -0.72 -4.13
C LEU A 771 -22.14 0.15 -4.67
N PHE A 772 -21.96 1.48 -4.69
CA PHE A 772 -22.93 2.45 -5.18
C PHE A 772 -22.67 2.89 -6.61
N ASN A 773 -21.62 2.40 -7.27
CA ASN A 773 -21.19 2.84 -8.61
C ASN A 773 -20.98 4.36 -8.67
N SER A 774 -20.37 4.93 -7.66
CA SER A 774 -20.27 6.36 -7.39
C SER A 774 -18.89 6.95 -7.68
N ARG A 775 -17.87 6.12 -7.95
CA ARG A 775 -16.53 6.56 -8.34
C ARG A 775 -16.55 7.15 -9.75
N LYS A 776 -16.93 8.43 -9.82
CA LYS A 776 -16.94 9.21 -11.06
C LYS A 776 -16.08 10.45 -10.87
N TRP A 777 -15.19 10.72 -11.83
CA TRP A 777 -14.33 11.90 -11.82
C TRP A 777 -14.94 12.95 -12.71
N LYS A 778 -15.37 14.02 -12.08
CA LYS A 778 -16.02 15.14 -12.72
C LYS A 778 -15.14 16.36 -12.61
N THR A 779 -14.83 17.00 -13.73
CA THR A 779 -14.02 18.21 -13.81
C THR A 779 -14.79 19.33 -14.49
N GLU A 780 -14.61 20.53 -13.99
CA GLU A 780 -14.99 21.78 -14.66
C GLU A 780 -13.71 22.56 -14.91
N THR A 781 -13.42 22.82 -16.17
CA THR A 781 -12.26 23.59 -16.59
C THR A 781 -12.72 24.77 -17.43
N SER A 782 -12.01 25.89 -17.34
CA SER A 782 -12.24 27.07 -18.17
C SER A 782 -10.92 27.76 -18.46
N GLY A 783 -10.82 28.28 -19.67
CA GLY A 783 -9.66 29.03 -20.12
C GLY A 783 -10.05 30.02 -21.19
N THR A 784 -9.05 30.60 -21.84
CA THR A 784 -9.29 31.52 -22.96
C THR A 784 -10.00 30.79 -24.08
N GLY A 785 -11.20 31.25 -24.45
CA GLY A 785 -11.99 30.70 -25.54
C GLY A 785 -12.78 29.43 -25.24
N PHE A 786 -12.79 28.90 -23.99
CA PHE A 786 -13.55 27.67 -23.70
C PHE A 786 -14.02 27.53 -22.26
N ARG A 787 -15.10 26.74 -22.10
CA ARG A 787 -15.53 26.11 -20.85
C ARG A 787 -15.79 24.64 -21.12
N GLN A 788 -15.37 23.76 -20.23
CA GLN A 788 -15.53 22.32 -20.40
C GLN A 788 -15.99 21.66 -19.12
N TYR A 789 -16.98 20.78 -19.23
CA TYR A 789 -17.39 19.89 -18.16
C TYR A 789 -17.18 18.43 -18.61
N ALA A 790 -16.39 17.69 -17.88
CA ALA A 790 -16.11 16.29 -18.18
C ALA A 790 -16.43 15.38 -17.00
N SER A 791 -16.86 14.16 -17.29
CA SER A 791 -17.12 13.11 -16.31
C SER A 791 -16.63 11.77 -16.85
N ASN A 792 -15.73 11.13 -16.11
CA ASN A 792 -15.19 9.82 -16.47
C ASN A 792 -15.50 8.83 -15.34
N TRP A 793 -15.74 7.59 -15.73
CA TRP A 793 -15.90 6.48 -14.79
C TRP A 793 -15.14 5.26 -15.31
N ARG A 794 -14.69 4.42 -14.39
CA ARG A 794 -13.95 3.19 -14.68
C ARG A 794 -14.53 2.08 -13.84
N THR A 795 -14.78 0.95 -14.45
CA THR A 795 -15.17 -0.28 -13.76
C THR A 795 -16.11 -0.06 -12.57
N GLY A 796 -17.40 -0.02 -12.75
CA GLY A 796 -18.37 0.17 -11.66
C GLY A 796 -18.31 -0.93 -10.58
N CYS A 797 -19.39 -1.13 -9.85
CA CYS A 797 -19.50 -2.13 -8.79
C CYS A 797 -18.97 -3.52 -9.23
N THR A 798 -18.03 -4.06 -8.47
CA THR A 798 -17.39 -5.37 -8.73
C THR A 798 -17.36 -6.19 -7.46
N ILE A 799 -17.81 -7.44 -7.52
CA ILE A 799 -17.73 -8.39 -6.40
C ILE A 799 -16.73 -9.48 -6.76
N GLY A 800 -15.70 -9.63 -5.93
CA GLY A 800 -14.65 -10.63 -6.07
C GLY A 800 -14.78 -11.72 -5.01
N PHE A 801 -14.44 -12.95 -5.37
CA PHE A 801 -14.37 -14.13 -4.50
C PHE A 801 -12.94 -14.64 -4.53
N THR A 802 -12.32 -14.82 -3.39
CA THR A 802 -10.93 -15.28 -3.26
C THR A 802 -10.83 -16.41 -2.25
N LEU A 803 -10.23 -17.52 -2.66
CA LEU A 803 -9.89 -18.65 -1.80
C LEU A 803 -8.38 -18.67 -1.60
N THR A 804 -7.92 -18.71 -0.35
CA THR A 804 -6.50 -18.78 0.00
C THR A 804 -6.24 -20.00 0.88
N TYR A 805 -5.27 -20.84 0.50
CA TYR A 805 -4.81 -21.97 1.29
C TYR A 805 -3.36 -21.78 1.73
N SER A 806 -3.11 -21.77 3.03
CA SER A 806 -1.78 -21.64 3.63
C SER A 806 -1.29 -23.00 4.13
N PHE A 807 -0.04 -23.33 3.79
CA PHE A 807 0.57 -24.60 4.12
C PHE A 807 1.97 -24.42 4.74
N GLY A 808 2.49 -25.52 5.31
CA GLY A 808 3.84 -25.57 5.88
C GLY A 808 3.88 -25.50 7.41
N ASN A 809 5.08 -25.54 7.95
CA ASN A 809 5.30 -25.54 9.40
C ASN A 809 5.45 -24.11 9.91
N MET A 810 4.41 -23.64 10.57
CA MET A 810 4.35 -22.28 11.16
C MET A 810 4.90 -22.22 12.60
N LYS A 811 5.69 -23.19 13.04
CA LYS A 811 6.32 -23.13 14.36
C LYS A 811 7.33 -21.99 14.36
N ALA A 812 7.15 -21.06 15.29
CA ALA A 812 8.13 -20.01 15.55
C ALA A 812 9.47 -20.66 15.94
N GLY A 813 10.42 -20.68 15.01
CA GLY A 813 11.79 -21.00 15.33
C GLY A 813 12.30 -19.89 16.27
N LYS A 814 12.95 -20.29 17.38
CA LYS A 814 13.75 -19.34 18.16
C LYS A 814 14.91 -18.93 17.25
N SER A 815 14.75 -17.84 16.51
CA SER A 815 15.88 -17.18 15.86
C SER A 815 16.81 -16.69 16.94
N LYS A 816 18.06 -17.17 16.95
CA LYS A 816 19.10 -16.67 17.84
C LYS A 816 19.72 -15.35 17.38
N THR A 817 19.21 -14.76 16.32
CA THR A 817 19.63 -13.44 15.82
C THR A 817 18.43 -12.55 15.71
N GLN A 818 18.00 -11.98 16.85
CA GLN A 818 17.21 -10.77 16.81
C GLN A 818 18.12 -9.66 16.24
N ARG A 819 17.75 -9.11 15.07
CA ARG A 819 18.10 -7.72 14.80
C ARG A 819 17.47 -6.89 15.93
N PRO A 820 18.12 -5.88 16.49
CA PRO A 820 17.45 -4.95 17.34
C PRO A 820 16.43 -4.19 16.49
N ASP A 821 15.21 -4.69 16.42
CA ASP A 821 14.07 -3.85 16.13
C ASP A 821 13.96 -2.88 17.31
N HIS A 822 13.68 -1.62 17.01
CA HIS A 822 13.49 -0.54 17.97
C HIS A 822 12.41 -0.81 19.06
N ASP A 823 11.91 -2.03 19.19
CA ASP A 823 10.88 -2.44 20.14
C ASP A 823 11.42 -2.83 21.54
N GLU A 824 12.73 -3.03 21.72
CA GLU A 824 13.28 -3.32 23.06
C GLU A 824 13.23 -2.15 24.05
N ASN A 825 13.06 -0.92 23.56
CA ASN A 825 12.93 0.25 24.42
C ASN A 825 11.62 0.33 25.23
N ASN A 826 10.60 -0.47 24.88
CA ASN A 826 9.34 -0.48 25.62
C ASN A 826 9.29 -1.55 26.72
N GLN A 827 10.16 -2.57 26.69
CA GLN A 827 10.23 -3.54 27.80
C GLN A 827 11.06 -3.03 28.98
N MET A 828 12.13 -2.25 28.74
CA MET A 828 12.92 -1.64 29.84
C MET A 828 12.21 -0.49 30.57
N MET A 829 11.21 0.16 29.96
CA MET A 829 10.43 1.17 30.66
C MET A 829 9.48 0.60 31.73
N ASN A 830 9.04 -0.66 31.55
CA ASN A 830 8.19 -1.33 32.52
C ASN A 830 8.95 -1.90 33.72
N GLU A 831 10.26 -2.14 33.59
CA GLU A 831 11.09 -2.63 34.71
C GLU A 831 11.68 -1.51 35.60
N MET A 832 11.61 -0.25 35.13
CA MET A 832 12.10 0.90 35.94
C MET A 832 11.01 1.61 36.80
N GLU A 833 9.74 1.19 36.67
CA GLU A 833 8.68 1.68 37.59
C GLU A 833 8.50 0.83 38.87
N GLU A 834 9.28 -0.25 39.04
CA GLU A 834 9.27 -1.09 40.28
C GLU A 834 10.50 -0.90 41.19
N PHE A 835 11.22 0.22 41.03
CA PHE A 835 12.23 0.60 42.07
C PHE A 835 12.06 2.03 42.56
#